data_009e34fbc5042d663da460abb2cdbe5c
#
_entry.id   009e34fbc5042d663da460abb2cdbe5c
#
_cell.length_a   1.000
_cell.length_b   1.000
_cell.length_c   1.000
_cell.angle_alpha   90.00
_cell.angle_beta   90.00
_cell.angle_gamma   90.00
#
_symmetry.space_group_name_H-M   'P 1'
#
loop_
_entity.id
_entity.type
_entity.pdbx_description
1 polymer ?
#
loop_
_entity_poly.entity_id
_entity_poly.type
_entity_poly.pdbx_seq_one_letter_code
_entity_poly.pdbx_strand_id
1 'polypeptide(L)'
;MPENKKLLFLSDTKEALDYIPKRAFSTTNYPKRTNPGQHADFIRRKIQECQTQSGASATTLSPEQVAAIHYKEGMYIEFSSASGHDLAIKSLENITSGIRLLNVKEIDGVTKATVYVPNGKESLFLKKVNDYAESSVLGEKPKNNDLIRSIEDVKLAVLESFWIGNTNDMPNDHTSVWCEVWLRCDSGISKDDINTRFNDCCSVLQITRKPDIISFPERIVTLIYANRNQLKELLVLCAYIAEIRRAPELSTFFEGLSLNEQKEWCEDLIRRTVIKESNATICLLDTGLQKNNPLIESHTDEDLIQAVDVSWDVSDKDGHGTEMAGIALYKNIQKHIEGTSEIVISHKIESVKILPDVGENPEQLYGAITKQAVSLAEIANPNARRAICMAVTSDLYNTNDGSPTSWSAALDSITSGAEDNVKRLFFVSAGNVTLSYLSQTDFPTANTLFSVENPGQSWNAITVGGYNEHITISDPDFTGFLPVADVDDLSPYSSTSRMWDKKWPIKPEILLNAGNAASNGDDYSDCPDLSLLTTSSDLRNRLLTTTCGTSPATAEASWMAAQLLKEYPDMWPETVRALLIHSASWTPKMLERFKTDDKKSSGKRLLLRTCGYGIPSLEKALWCKNNSVSMVIEGELQPFKKDGSSYKMKEMDLHELPWPSEYLMSLGETSVRLRVTLSYFIEPGPGEIGWKDRYRYPSCNLRFDLINNDESVEDFKKRVNIKMRGDDTKDKGDGTSGSDRWYLGTDNRDVGSIHSDFIDSSAIELCNAKHIAVYPVIGWWRERHHLGKYNKKIRYSLIVSIETPETDVDLYTPIVTKIATVIPTN
;
A
#
# COMPACT_ATOMS: atom_id res chain seq x y z
N MET A 1 18.16 -8.10 35.36
CA MET A 1 17.47 -7.66 34.16
C MET A 1 15.98 -7.89 34.40
N PRO A 2 15.08 -7.00 34.03
CA PRO A 2 13.65 -7.31 34.12
C PRO A 2 13.38 -8.56 33.26
N GLU A 3 12.67 -9.55 33.83
CA GLU A 3 12.30 -10.76 33.08
C GLU A 3 11.43 -10.40 31.89
N ASN A 4 11.87 -10.80 30.70
CA ASN A 4 11.09 -10.68 29.48
C ASN A 4 9.86 -11.59 29.56
N LYS A 5 8.68 -11.06 29.34
CA LYS A 5 7.41 -11.78 29.41
C LYS A 5 6.82 -11.93 28.03
N LYS A 6 6.21 -13.11 27.75
CA LYS A 6 5.62 -13.37 26.43
C LYS A 6 4.40 -12.49 26.15
N LEU A 7 4.14 -12.26 24.88
CA LEU A 7 2.90 -11.64 24.42
C LEU A 7 1.70 -12.50 24.81
N LEU A 8 0.58 -11.85 25.11
CA LEU A 8 -0.66 -12.52 25.52
C LEU A 8 -1.58 -12.67 24.32
N PHE A 9 -1.67 -13.89 23.79
CA PHE A 9 -2.61 -14.22 22.72
C PHE A 9 -3.97 -14.55 23.32
N LEU A 10 -5.01 -13.83 22.89
CA LEU A 10 -6.37 -14.01 23.39
C LEU A 10 -7.17 -14.79 22.34
N SER A 11 -7.56 -16.01 22.69
CA SER A 11 -8.54 -16.83 21.99
C SER A 11 -9.94 -16.60 22.57
N ASP A 12 -10.97 -16.77 21.76
CA ASP A 12 -12.39 -16.79 22.18
C ASP A 12 -12.90 -15.52 22.90
N THR A 13 -12.30 -14.35 22.59
CA THR A 13 -12.71 -13.06 23.18
C THR A 13 -13.78 -12.32 22.38
N LYS A 14 -14.22 -12.90 21.24
CA LYS A 14 -15.14 -12.22 20.32
C LYS A 14 -16.58 -12.71 20.44
N GLU A 15 -17.49 -11.76 20.31
CA GLU A 15 -18.90 -12.01 20.01
C GLU A 15 -19.20 -11.46 18.60
N ALA A 16 -19.63 -12.31 17.67
CA ALA A 16 -20.04 -11.89 16.33
C ALA A 16 -21.45 -11.30 16.37
N LEU A 17 -21.59 -10.05 15.98
CA LEU A 17 -22.87 -9.33 16.00
C LEU A 17 -23.25 -8.86 14.59
N ASP A 18 -24.55 -8.75 14.31
CA ASP A 18 -25.07 -8.11 13.10
C ASP A 18 -24.63 -6.63 13.07
N TYR A 19 -24.10 -6.17 11.94
CA TYR A 19 -23.62 -4.80 11.76
C TYR A 19 -24.39 -4.04 10.66
N ILE A 20 -24.90 -2.87 10.99
CA ILE A 20 -25.49 -1.93 10.04
C ILE A 20 -24.75 -0.58 10.14
N PRO A 21 -24.05 -0.16 9.06
CA PRO A 21 -23.29 1.08 9.07
C PRO A 21 -24.17 2.32 9.11
N LYS A 22 -23.63 3.41 9.65
CA LYS A 22 -24.22 4.75 9.49
C LYS A 22 -24.26 5.12 8.01
N ARG A 23 -25.36 5.71 7.53
CA ARG A 23 -25.41 6.27 6.17
C ARG A 23 -24.53 7.53 6.12
N ALA A 24 -23.48 7.50 5.32
CA ALA A 24 -22.79 8.73 4.96
C ALA A 24 -23.63 9.47 3.91
N PHE A 25 -24.07 10.67 4.22
CA PHE A 25 -24.65 11.57 3.22
C PHE A 25 -23.48 12.26 2.53
N SER A 26 -23.15 11.86 1.30
CA SER A 26 -22.31 12.71 0.45
C SER A 26 -23.21 13.75 -0.19
N THR A 27 -22.96 15.00 0.08
CA THR A 27 -23.54 16.11 -0.68
C THR A 27 -22.83 16.17 -2.03
N THR A 28 -23.51 15.75 -3.10
CA THR A 28 -22.99 15.90 -4.46
C THR A 28 -23.19 17.35 -4.91
N ASN A 29 -22.11 17.96 -5.42
CA ASN A 29 -22.14 19.34 -5.93
C ASN A 29 -22.30 19.34 -7.45
N TYR A 30 -23.54 19.21 -7.93
CA TYR A 30 -23.81 19.33 -9.36
C TYR A 30 -24.19 20.79 -9.75
N PRO A 31 -23.78 21.26 -10.94
CA PRO A 31 -24.08 22.62 -11.38
C PRO A 31 -25.61 22.84 -11.53
N LYS A 32 -26.07 24.03 -11.21
CA LYS A 32 -27.46 24.44 -11.46
C LYS A 32 -27.59 24.91 -12.90
N ARG A 33 -28.51 24.29 -13.67
CA ARG A 33 -28.77 24.66 -15.07
C ARG A 33 -29.96 25.62 -15.13
N THR A 34 -29.71 26.83 -15.60
CA THR A 34 -30.76 27.85 -15.73
C THR A 34 -31.76 27.55 -16.86
N ASN A 35 -31.30 26.84 -17.90
CA ASN A 35 -32.15 26.41 -19.01
C ASN A 35 -31.88 24.90 -19.32
N PRO A 36 -32.61 24.00 -18.65
CA PRO A 36 -32.44 22.55 -18.84
C PRO A 36 -32.69 22.08 -20.29
N GLY A 37 -33.62 22.69 -21.00
CA GLY A 37 -33.94 22.35 -22.40
C GLY A 37 -32.77 22.64 -23.34
N GLN A 38 -32.22 23.86 -23.29
CA GLN A 38 -31.03 24.20 -24.10
C GLN A 38 -29.83 23.35 -23.76
N HIS A 39 -29.65 23.01 -22.49
CA HIS A 39 -28.56 22.14 -22.06
C HIS A 39 -28.73 20.70 -22.60
N ALA A 40 -29.98 20.19 -22.58
CA ALA A 40 -30.27 18.88 -23.17
C ALA A 40 -29.98 18.86 -24.69
N ASP A 41 -30.39 19.94 -25.41
CA ASP A 41 -30.09 20.04 -26.84
C ASP A 41 -28.59 20.11 -27.14
N PHE A 42 -27.85 20.80 -26.28
CA PHE A 42 -26.39 20.84 -26.39
C PHE A 42 -25.80 19.43 -26.23
N ILE A 43 -26.14 18.70 -25.17
CA ILE A 43 -25.62 17.33 -24.89
C ILE A 43 -26.06 16.38 -26.03
N ARG A 44 -27.30 16.47 -26.50
CA ARG A 44 -27.78 15.66 -27.62
C ARG A 44 -26.93 15.86 -28.88
N ARG A 45 -26.69 17.10 -29.25
CA ARG A 45 -25.85 17.45 -30.40
C ARG A 45 -24.42 16.90 -30.23
N LYS A 46 -23.82 17.04 -29.05
CA LYS A 46 -22.49 16.56 -28.77
C LYS A 46 -22.38 15.02 -28.90
N ILE A 47 -23.38 14.28 -28.43
CA ILE A 47 -23.40 12.80 -28.59
C ILE A 47 -23.52 12.44 -30.09
N GLN A 48 -24.34 13.18 -30.87
CA GLN A 48 -24.48 12.96 -32.31
C GLN A 48 -23.19 13.32 -33.09
N GLU A 49 -22.49 14.37 -32.68
CA GLU A 49 -21.16 14.71 -33.21
C GLU A 49 -20.16 13.55 -32.98
N CYS A 50 -20.13 12.97 -31.77
CA CYS A 50 -19.31 11.80 -31.47
C CYS A 50 -19.62 10.59 -32.37
N GLN A 51 -20.93 10.33 -32.64
CA GLN A 51 -21.31 9.25 -33.54
C GLN A 51 -20.79 9.48 -34.97
N THR A 52 -20.93 10.71 -35.49
CA THR A 52 -20.47 11.06 -36.82
C THR A 52 -18.96 10.97 -36.94
N GLN A 53 -18.23 11.47 -35.96
CA GLN A 53 -16.78 11.44 -35.94
C GLN A 53 -16.22 10.01 -35.75
N SER A 54 -16.88 9.17 -34.94
CA SER A 54 -16.46 7.78 -34.77
C SER A 54 -16.58 6.96 -36.07
N GLY A 55 -17.62 7.24 -36.88
CA GLY A 55 -17.75 6.61 -38.19
C GLY A 55 -16.76 7.08 -39.25
N ALA A 56 -16.13 8.27 -39.02
CA ALA A 56 -15.18 8.88 -39.93
C ALA A 56 -13.72 8.69 -39.48
N SER A 57 -13.46 7.96 -38.39
CA SER A 57 -12.10 7.76 -37.89
C SER A 57 -11.22 7.08 -38.94
N ALA A 58 -10.27 7.84 -39.50
CA ALA A 58 -9.32 7.33 -40.49
C ALA A 58 -8.31 6.42 -39.79
N THR A 59 -8.13 5.22 -40.34
CA THR A 59 -7.02 4.32 -40.02
C THR A 59 -6.06 4.27 -41.20
N THR A 60 -4.78 4.07 -40.91
CA THR A 60 -3.77 3.88 -41.96
C THR A 60 -3.79 2.47 -42.55
N LEU A 61 -4.60 1.57 -41.93
CA LEU A 61 -4.71 0.16 -42.32
C LEU A 61 -5.58 -0.03 -43.59
N SER A 62 -5.26 -1.06 -44.34
CA SER A 62 -6.04 -1.46 -45.50
C SER A 62 -7.43 -2.03 -45.05
N PRO A 63 -8.47 -1.94 -45.88
CA PRO A 63 -9.76 -2.54 -45.60
C PRO A 63 -9.71 -4.04 -45.26
N GLU A 64 -8.72 -4.76 -45.82
CA GLU A 64 -8.50 -6.18 -45.56
C GLU A 64 -7.91 -6.43 -44.19
N GLN A 65 -7.01 -5.58 -43.73
CA GLN A 65 -6.45 -5.62 -42.38
C GLN A 65 -7.51 -5.28 -41.32
N VAL A 66 -8.31 -4.25 -41.59
CA VAL A 66 -9.42 -3.88 -40.66
C VAL A 66 -10.48 -4.98 -40.61
N ALA A 67 -10.80 -5.62 -41.75
CA ALA A 67 -11.78 -6.69 -41.81
C ALA A 67 -11.33 -7.98 -41.10
N ALA A 68 -10.04 -8.22 -40.99
CA ALA A 68 -9.48 -9.34 -40.24
C ALA A 68 -9.58 -9.18 -38.71
N ILE A 69 -9.83 -7.95 -38.23
CA ILE A 69 -9.83 -7.62 -36.80
C ILE A 69 -11.17 -6.95 -36.43
N HIS A 70 -12.19 -7.76 -36.20
CA HIS A 70 -13.56 -7.29 -35.86
C HIS A 70 -13.75 -6.99 -34.36
N TYR A 71 -12.81 -6.30 -33.69
CA TYR A 71 -12.83 -6.24 -32.21
C TYR A 71 -13.42 -4.95 -31.64
N LYS A 72 -13.64 -3.89 -32.45
CA LYS A 72 -14.29 -2.67 -31.96
C LYS A 72 -15.65 -2.45 -32.57
N GLU A 73 -16.69 -2.90 -31.89
CA GLU A 73 -18.10 -2.64 -32.23
C GLU A 73 -18.69 -1.53 -31.34
N GLY A 74 -18.10 -0.34 -31.38
CA GLY A 74 -18.55 0.78 -30.56
C GLY A 74 -17.61 1.98 -30.62
N MET A 75 -17.86 2.95 -29.75
CA MET A 75 -17.07 4.18 -29.65
C MET A 75 -16.65 4.47 -28.21
N TYR A 76 -15.59 5.25 -28.06
CA TYR A 76 -15.15 5.77 -26.79
C TYR A 76 -15.56 7.25 -26.68
N ILE A 77 -16.26 7.59 -25.59
CA ILE A 77 -16.76 8.95 -25.32
C ILE A 77 -16.16 9.44 -24.00
N GLU A 78 -15.66 10.67 -24.00
CA GLU A 78 -15.26 11.38 -22.79
C GLU A 78 -16.36 12.33 -22.34
N PHE A 79 -16.82 12.19 -21.10
CA PHE A 79 -17.74 13.11 -20.44
C PHE A 79 -16.96 13.95 -19.43
N SER A 80 -17.22 15.26 -19.41
CA SER A 80 -16.55 16.17 -18.48
C SER A 80 -17.56 16.89 -17.57
N SER A 81 -17.16 17.13 -16.31
CA SER A 81 -17.90 18.01 -15.40
C SER A 81 -17.56 19.48 -15.65
N ALA A 82 -18.34 20.40 -15.10
CA ALA A 82 -17.90 21.77 -14.90
C ALA A 82 -16.81 21.83 -13.83
N SER A 83 -15.91 22.80 -13.92
CA SER A 83 -14.82 22.99 -12.93
C SER A 83 -15.39 23.15 -11.51
N GLY A 84 -14.83 22.44 -10.55
CA GLY A 84 -15.25 22.44 -9.15
C GLY A 84 -16.60 21.75 -8.89
N HIS A 85 -17.14 20.99 -9.85
CA HIS A 85 -18.41 20.26 -9.71
C HIS A 85 -18.23 18.76 -9.94
N ASP A 86 -19.09 17.96 -9.31
CA ASP A 86 -19.10 16.50 -9.46
C ASP A 86 -19.69 16.07 -10.82
N LEU A 87 -19.23 14.93 -11.34
CA LEU A 87 -19.86 14.20 -12.44
C LEU A 87 -20.61 12.98 -11.89
N ALA A 88 -21.82 12.70 -12.42
CA ALA A 88 -22.63 11.56 -11.99
C ALA A 88 -22.13 10.24 -12.59
N ILE A 89 -20.91 9.84 -12.24
CA ILE A 89 -20.11 8.74 -12.82
C ILE A 89 -20.88 7.42 -12.86
N LYS A 90 -21.59 7.05 -11.79
CA LYS A 90 -22.35 5.79 -11.71
C LYS A 90 -23.42 5.66 -12.80
N SER A 91 -23.98 6.78 -13.23
CA SER A 91 -25.04 6.81 -14.24
C SER A 91 -24.52 6.74 -15.66
N LEU A 92 -23.20 6.82 -15.85
CA LEU A 92 -22.52 6.69 -17.15
C LEU A 92 -22.28 5.23 -17.53
N GLU A 93 -22.42 4.29 -16.62
CA GLU A 93 -22.23 2.86 -16.90
C GLU A 93 -23.57 2.11 -16.90
N ASN A 94 -23.68 1.13 -17.80
CA ASN A 94 -24.78 0.18 -17.83
C ASN A 94 -24.27 -1.19 -18.28
N ILE A 95 -23.99 -2.05 -17.27
CA ILE A 95 -23.41 -3.39 -17.49
C ILE A 95 -24.29 -4.25 -18.41
N THR A 96 -25.61 -4.21 -18.24
CA THR A 96 -26.56 -5.02 -19.03
C THR A 96 -26.55 -4.68 -20.51
N SER A 97 -26.30 -3.39 -20.84
CA SER A 97 -26.25 -2.93 -22.24
C SER A 97 -24.84 -2.94 -22.85
N GLY A 98 -23.83 -3.35 -22.09
CA GLY A 98 -22.43 -3.33 -22.51
C GLY A 98 -21.76 -1.96 -22.44
N ILE A 99 -22.44 -0.92 -21.92
CA ILE A 99 -21.81 0.39 -21.70
C ILE A 99 -20.89 0.29 -20.49
N ARG A 100 -19.61 0.65 -20.65
CA ARG A 100 -18.57 0.50 -19.61
C ARG A 100 -17.87 1.80 -19.32
N LEU A 101 -17.76 2.12 -18.05
CA LEU A 101 -16.83 3.14 -17.57
C LEU A 101 -15.41 2.56 -17.56
N LEU A 102 -14.48 3.24 -18.21
CA LEU A 102 -13.12 2.78 -18.41
C LEU A 102 -12.16 3.38 -17.39
N ASN A 103 -12.13 4.72 -17.35
CA ASN A 103 -11.34 5.47 -16.38
C ASN A 103 -12.03 6.77 -15.99
N VAL A 104 -11.58 7.36 -14.88
CA VAL A 104 -12.00 8.68 -14.41
C VAL A 104 -10.77 9.43 -13.96
N LYS A 105 -10.62 10.68 -14.42
CA LYS A 105 -9.52 11.57 -14.06
C LYS A 105 -10.07 12.89 -13.53
N GLU A 106 -9.30 13.53 -12.69
CA GLU A 106 -9.53 14.90 -12.28
C GLU A 106 -8.32 15.75 -12.76
N ILE A 107 -8.58 16.72 -13.60
CA ILE A 107 -7.55 17.61 -14.16
C ILE A 107 -8.06 19.05 -13.98
N ASP A 108 -7.31 19.89 -13.27
CA ASP A 108 -7.65 21.29 -13.00
C ASP A 108 -9.07 21.48 -12.42
N GLY A 109 -9.47 20.59 -11.52
CA GLY A 109 -10.79 20.59 -10.88
C GLY A 109 -11.95 20.19 -11.81
N VAL A 110 -11.65 19.60 -12.99
CA VAL A 110 -12.64 19.03 -13.93
C VAL A 110 -12.56 17.51 -13.88
N THR A 111 -13.66 16.86 -13.51
CA THR A 111 -13.77 15.41 -13.57
C THR A 111 -14.07 14.98 -15.01
N LYS A 112 -13.22 14.11 -15.58
CA LYS A 112 -13.36 13.52 -16.92
C LYS A 112 -13.55 12.03 -16.79
N ALA A 113 -14.55 11.48 -17.47
CA ALA A 113 -14.89 10.06 -17.48
C ALA A 113 -14.87 9.52 -18.90
N THR A 114 -14.04 8.51 -19.16
CA THR A 114 -13.99 7.82 -20.46
C THR A 114 -14.89 6.59 -20.42
N VAL A 115 -15.80 6.48 -21.39
CA VAL A 115 -16.84 5.47 -21.45
C VAL A 115 -16.83 4.77 -22.81
N TYR A 116 -16.86 3.43 -22.80
CA TYR A 116 -17.10 2.64 -24.00
C TYR A 116 -18.60 2.46 -24.22
N VAL A 117 -19.08 2.78 -25.41
CA VAL A 117 -20.47 2.65 -25.83
C VAL A 117 -20.53 1.73 -27.06
N PRO A 118 -21.13 0.52 -26.95
CA PRO A 118 -21.34 -0.34 -28.10
C PRO A 118 -22.23 0.29 -29.16
N ASN A 119 -22.05 -0.09 -30.43
CA ASN A 119 -22.86 0.40 -31.54
C ASN A 119 -24.37 0.22 -31.29
N GLY A 120 -25.16 1.27 -31.51
CA GLY A 120 -26.60 1.29 -31.29
C GLY A 120 -27.04 1.51 -29.82
N LYS A 121 -26.10 1.48 -28.86
CA LYS A 121 -26.42 1.73 -27.43
C LYS A 121 -26.33 3.19 -27.02
N GLU A 122 -25.78 4.05 -27.86
CA GLU A 122 -25.84 5.52 -27.70
C GLU A 122 -27.27 6.06 -27.59
N SER A 123 -28.21 5.34 -28.18
CA SER A 123 -29.65 5.61 -28.07
C SER A 123 -30.15 5.63 -26.63
N LEU A 124 -29.48 4.89 -25.72
CA LEU A 124 -29.80 4.90 -24.27
C LEU A 124 -29.44 6.23 -23.61
N PHE A 125 -28.33 6.83 -24.01
CA PHE A 125 -27.98 8.19 -23.53
C PHE A 125 -28.92 9.23 -24.13
N LEU A 126 -29.21 9.16 -25.44
CA LEU A 126 -30.15 10.07 -26.11
C LEU A 126 -31.54 10.01 -25.47
N LYS A 127 -32.00 8.80 -25.09
CA LYS A 127 -33.23 8.63 -24.35
C LYS A 127 -33.19 9.33 -22.99
N LYS A 128 -32.12 9.16 -22.20
CA LYS A 128 -31.96 9.87 -20.92
C LYS A 128 -31.98 11.38 -21.06
N VAL A 129 -31.38 11.93 -22.14
CA VAL A 129 -31.35 13.35 -22.45
C VAL A 129 -32.75 13.83 -22.83
N ASN A 130 -33.50 13.07 -23.63
CA ASN A 130 -34.87 13.39 -24.01
C ASN A 130 -35.82 13.35 -22.79
N ASP A 131 -35.76 12.30 -21.98
CA ASP A 131 -36.53 12.17 -20.73
C ASP A 131 -36.29 13.38 -19.77
N TYR A 132 -35.06 13.87 -19.72
CA TYR A 132 -34.69 15.06 -18.94
C TYR A 132 -35.30 16.32 -19.52
N ALA A 133 -35.22 16.52 -20.82
CA ALA A 133 -35.79 17.69 -21.51
C ALA A 133 -37.33 17.75 -21.36
N GLU A 134 -38.02 16.64 -21.64
CA GLU A 134 -39.49 16.54 -21.58
C GLU A 134 -40.03 16.80 -20.17
N SER A 135 -39.45 16.15 -19.15
CA SER A 135 -39.89 16.34 -17.76
C SER A 135 -39.58 17.74 -17.24
N SER A 136 -38.56 18.42 -17.75
CA SER A 136 -38.29 19.84 -17.42
C SER A 136 -39.36 20.80 -17.94
N VAL A 137 -39.94 20.51 -19.10
CA VAL A 137 -41.01 21.33 -19.71
C VAL A 137 -42.33 21.18 -18.95
N LEU A 138 -42.58 20.00 -18.40
CA LEU A 138 -43.81 19.71 -17.65
C LEU A 138 -43.83 20.26 -16.22
N GLY A 139 -42.76 20.91 -15.77
CA GLY A 139 -42.62 21.45 -14.41
C GLY A 139 -42.42 20.38 -13.32
N GLU A 140 -42.16 19.13 -13.71
CA GLU A 140 -41.85 18.03 -12.82
C GLU A 140 -40.34 18.04 -12.47
N LYS A 141 -39.95 17.29 -11.44
CA LYS A 141 -38.51 17.04 -11.17
C LYS A 141 -37.91 16.28 -12.36
N PRO A 142 -36.92 16.86 -13.08
CA PRO A 142 -36.43 16.28 -14.31
C PRO A 142 -35.91 14.85 -14.10
N LYS A 143 -36.36 13.90 -14.92
CA LYS A 143 -35.82 12.54 -14.96
C LYS A 143 -34.35 12.59 -15.38
N ASN A 144 -33.53 11.70 -14.85
CA ASN A 144 -32.09 11.68 -15.07
C ASN A 144 -31.34 12.99 -14.75
N ASN A 145 -31.96 13.83 -13.89
CA ASN A 145 -31.48 15.18 -13.58
C ASN A 145 -30.02 15.19 -13.15
N ASP A 146 -29.62 14.28 -12.23
CA ASP A 146 -28.27 14.28 -11.67
C ASP A 146 -27.22 13.92 -12.73
N LEU A 147 -27.53 13.01 -13.66
CA LEU A 147 -26.66 12.70 -14.78
C LEU A 147 -26.53 13.90 -15.75
N ILE A 148 -27.64 14.33 -16.33
CA ILE A 148 -27.58 15.29 -17.45
C ILE A 148 -27.06 16.64 -16.98
N ARG A 149 -27.50 17.16 -15.83
CA ARG A 149 -27.00 18.42 -15.30
C ARG A 149 -25.53 18.41 -14.91
N SER A 150 -24.98 17.23 -14.54
CA SER A 150 -23.56 17.08 -14.14
C SER A 150 -22.60 17.15 -15.33
N ILE A 151 -23.08 16.87 -16.54
CA ILE A 151 -22.26 16.86 -17.76
C ILE A 151 -22.11 18.30 -18.27
N GLU A 152 -20.88 18.77 -18.45
CA GLU A 152 -20.55 20.05 -19.06
C GLU A 152 -20.21 19.92 -20.53
N ASP A 153 -19.43 18.88 -20.89
CA ASP A 153 -19.08 18.63 -22.30
C ASP A 153 -19.03 17.11 -22.57
N VAL A 154 -19.23 16.78 -23.85
CA VAL A 154 -19.14 15.40 -24.37
C VAL A 154 -18.35 15.45 -25.67
N LYS A 155 -17.31 14.62 -25.79
CA LYS A 155 -16.49 14.51 -27.00
C LYS A 155 -16.03 13.08 -27.26
N LEU A 156 -15.59 12.80 -28.48
CA LEU A 156 -14.95 11.53 -28.77
C LEU A 156 -13.64 11.45 -27.97
N ALA A 157 -13.42 10.33 -27.26
CA ALA A 157 -12.21 10.12 -26.50
C ALA A 157 -10.99 9.97 -27.44
N VAL A 158 -9.92 10.63 -27.09
CA VAL A 158 -8.63 10.62 -27.78
C VAL A 158 -7.58 9.92 -26.91
N LEU A 159 -6.36 9.74 -27.41
CA LEU A 159 -5.31 9.04 -26.67
C LEU A 159 -5.09 9.61 -25.27
N GLU A 160 -5.14 10.94 -25.13
CA GLU A 160 -5.03 11.64 -23.86
C GLU A 160 -6.15 11.27 -22.87
N SER A 161 -7.29 10.81 -23.34
CA SER A 161 -8.40 10.33 -22.49
C SER A 161 -8.07 9.01 -21.82
N PHE A 162 -7.18 8.21 -22.37
CA PHE A 162 -6.74 6.91 -21.85
C PHE A 162 -5.43 6.99 -21.09
N TRP A 163 -4.63 8.03 -21.33
CA TRP A 163 -3.33 8.18 -20.71
C TRP A 163 -3.46 8.56 -19.23
N ILE A 164 -2.93 7.74 -18.34
CA ILE A 164 -2.86 7.99 -16.90
C ILE A 164 -1.44 8.43 -16.57
N GLY A 165 -1.31 9.58 -15.93
CA GLY A 165 -0.03 10.23 -15.61
C GLY A 165 0.16 11.55 -16.35
N ASN A 166 1.37 12.08 -16.31
CA ASN A 166 1.72 13.33 -16.99
C ASN A 166 1.66 13.14 -18.50
N THR A 167 0.99 14.04 -19.21
CA THR A 167 0.90 13.99 -20.69
C THR A 167 2.25 14.24 -21.39
N ASN A 168 3.22 14.84 -20.70
CA ASN A 168 4.57 15.02 -21.22
C ASN A 168 5.34 13.69 -21.34
N ASP A 169 4.93 12.68 -20.59
CA ASP A 169 5.54 11.35 -20.61
C ASP A 169 5.00 10.46 -21.73
N MET A 170 4.03 10.96 -22.49
CA MET A 170 3.50 10.25 -23.65
C MET A 170 4.58 10.13 -24.73
N PRO A 171 4.66 9.00 -25.46
CA PRO A 171 5.60 8.88 -26.58
C PRO A 171 5.29 9.92 -27.67
N ASN A 172 6.31 10.30 -28.41
CA ASN A 172 6.12 11.09 -29.62
C ASN A 172 5.67 10.21 -30.80
N ASP A 173 5.44 10.81 -31.97
CA ASP A 173 4.93 10.10 -33.15
C ASP A 173 5.92 9.11 -33.78
N HIS A 174 7.19 9.17 -33.42
CA HIS A 174 8.28 8.40 -34.08
C HIS A 174 9.09 7.53 -33.13
N THR A 175 9.08 7.83 -31.85
CA THR A 175 9.83 7.09 -30.82
C THR A 175 8.90 6.21 -30.03
N SER A 176 9.11 4.91 -30.05
CA SER A 176 8.37 3.96 -29.23
C SER A 176 8.93 3.94 -27.81
N VAL A 177 8.04 3.72 -26.84
CA VAL A 177 8.36 3.51 -25.44
C VAL A 177 7.54 2.36 -24.90
N TRP A 178 7.97 1.76 -23.80
CA TRP A 178 7.19 0.73 -23.15
C TRP A 178 5.99 1.35 -22.42
N CYS A 179 4.82 0.77 -22.67
CA CYS A 179 3.54 1.19 -22.10
C CYS A 179 2.81 0.01 -21.47
N GLU A 180 2.33 0.18 -20.26
CA GLU A 180 1.32 -0.70 -19.68
C GLU A 180 -0.04 -0.38 -20.28
N VAL A 181 -0.72 -1.42 -20.78
CA VAL A 181 -2.08 -1.30 -21.26
C VAL A 181 -3.01 -2.11 -20.37
N TRP A 182 -3.96 -1.42 -19.77
CA TRP A 182 -5.01 -1.97 -18.94
C TRP A 182 -6.22 -2.29 -19.79
N LEU A 183 -6.55 -3.58 -19.91
CA LEU A 183 -7.66 -4.07 -20.71
C LEU A 183 -8.84 -4.42 -19.80
N ARG A 184 -10.04 -3.98 -20.15
CA ARG A 184 -11.26 -4.38 -19.45
C ARG A 184 -11.66 -5.81 -19.79
N CYS A 185 -12.12 -6.53 -18.78
CA CYS A 185 -12.62 -7.90 -18.90
C CYS A 185 -14.10 -7.94 -18.53
N ASP A 186 -14.96 -8.01 -19.54
CA ASP A 186 -16.41 -8.06 -19.34
C ASP A 186 -16.89 -9.46 -19.00
N SER A 187 -18.00 -9.56 -18.25
CA SER A 187 -18.69 -10.83 -18.01
C SER A 187 -19.15 -11.45 -19.32
N GLY A 188 -18.74 -12.67 -19.60
CA GLY A 188 -19.13 -13.44 -20.80
C GLY A 188 -18.02 -13.63 -21.85
N ILE A 189 -16.85 -12.97 -21.68
CA ILE A 189 -15.66 -13.23 -22.50
C ILE A 189 -14.52 -13.60 -21.53
N SER A 190 -13.79 -14.67 -21.84
CA SER A 190 -12.67 -15.09 -21.02
C SER A 190 -11.52 -14.07 -21.09
N LYS A 191 -10.70 -14.00 -20.03
CA LYS A 191 -9.50 -13.18 -20.05
C LYS A 191 -8.53 -13.58 -21.13
N ASP A 192 -8.43 -14.87 -21.41
CA ASP A 192 -7.56 -15.43 -22.45
C ASP A 192 -8.03 -15.02 -23.85
N ASP A 193 -9.35 -14.97 -24.10
CA ASP A 193 -9.90 -14.48 -25.36
C ASP A 193 -9.59 -12.98 -25.56
N ILE A 194 -9.73 -12.16 -24.51
CA ILE A 194 -9.40 -10.74 -24.57
C ILE A 194 -7.92 -10.54 -24.82
N ASN A 195 -7.08 -11.32 -24.14
CA ASN A 195 -5.64 -11.32 -24.32
C ASN A 195 -5.24 -11.68 -25.75
N THR A 196 -5.87 -12.70 -26.33
CA THR A 196 -5.65 -13.13 -27.72
C THR A 196 -6.05 -12.03 -28.71
N ARG A 197 -7.27 -11.48 -28.57
CA ARG A 197 -7.76 -10.39 -29.44
C ARG A 197 -6.89 -9.14 -29.38
N PHE A 198 -6.39 -8.80 -28.19
CA PHE A 198 -5.47 -7.67 -28.03
C PHE A 198 -4.13 -7.95 -28.71
N ASN A 199 -3.62 -9.19 -28.62
CA ASN A 199 -2.42 -9.62 -29.30
C ASN A 199 -2.54 -9.51 -30.84
N ASP A 200 -3.71 -9.87 -31.38
CA ASP A 200 -3.97 -9.74 -32.82
C ASP A 200 -3.92 -8.25 -33.24
N CYS A 201 -4.51 -7.34 -32.46
CA CYS A 201 -4.41 -5.90 -32.73
C CYS A 201 -2.95 -5.42 -32.71
N CYS A 202 -2.17 -5.85 -31.73
CA CYS A 202 -0.74 -5.51 -31.65
C CYS A 202 0.05 -6.04 -32.86
N SER A 203 -0.24 -7.27 -33.28
CA SER A 203 0.45 -7.93 -34.40
C SER A 203 0.22 -7.18 -35.72
N VAL A 204 -1.02 -6.76 -36.01
CA VAL A 204 -1.36 -6.01 -37.20
C VAL A 204 -0.71 -4.62 -37.22
N LEU A 205 -0.58 -3.97 -36.07
CA LEU A 205 0.09 -2.67 -35.95
C LEU A 205 1.60 -2.78 -35.78
N GLN A 206 2.16 -3.99 -35.88
CA GLN A 206 3.59 -4.25 -35.63
C GLN A 206 4.09 -3.70 -34.27
N ILE A 207 3.23 -3.78 -33.28
CA ILE A 207 3.55 -3.40 -31.90
C ILE A 207 4.18 -4.61 -31.23
N THR A 208 5.39 -4.44 -30.69
CA THR A 208 6.02 -5.47 -29.86
C THR A 208 5.28 -5.58 -28.54
N ARG A 209 4.95 -6.79 -28.12
CA ARG A 209 4.24 -7.08 -26.89
C ARG A 209 4.96 -8.14 -26.08
N LYS A 210 4.96 -8.02 -24.75
CA LYS A 210 5.44 -9.08 -23.85
C LYS A 210 4.32 -10.09 -23.56
N PRO A 211 4.67 -11.38 -23.40
CA PRO A 211 3.68 -12.43 -23.15
C PRO A 211 3.03 -12.35 -21.76
N ASP A 212 3.72 -11.75 -20.80
CA ASP A 212 3.27 -11.68 -19.40
C ASP A 212 2.05 -10.79 -19.22
N ILE A 213 1.16 -11.20 -18.32
CA ILE A 213 -0.03 -10.44 -17.94
C ILE A 213 -0.19 -10.41 -16.43
N ILE A 214 -0.68 -9.29 -15.90
CA ILE A 214 -1.17 -9.16 -14.53
C ILE A 214 -2.70 -9.20 -14.56
N SER A 215 -3.31 -10.04 -13.72
CA SER A 215 -4.75 -10.26 -13.72
C SER A 215 -5.41 -9.69 -12.46
N PHE A 216 -6.38 -8.79 -12.67
CA PHE A 216 -7.24 -8.23 -11.63
C PHE A 216 -8.71 -8.60 -11.86
N PRO A 217 -9.63 -8.40 -10.88
CA PRO A 217 -11.05 -8.46 -11.16
C PRO A 217 -11.44 -7.47 -12.27
N GLU A 218 -12.05 -8.00 -13.36
CA GLU A 218 -12.51 -7.22 -14.53
C GLU A 218 -11.42 -6.44 -15.29
N ARG A 219 -10.12 -6.72 -15.05
CA ARG A 219 -8.98 -6.12 -15.78
C ARG A 219 -7.87 -7.15 -15.99
N ILE A 220 -7.12 -6.96 -17.08
CA ILE A 220 -5.78 -7.51 -17.27
C ILE A 220 -4.84 -6.39 -17.71
N VAL A 221 -3.57 -6.48 -17.34
CA VAL A 221 -2.52 -5.52 -17.70
C VAL A 221 -1.47 -6.26 -18.51
N THR A 222 -1.02 -5.65 -19.58
CA THR A 222 0.04 -6.18 -20.45
C THR A 222 0.96 -5.06 -20.89
N LEU A 223 2.16 -5.41 -21.31
CA LEU A 223 3.20 -4.48 -21.71
C LEU A 223 3.38 -4.46 -23.23
N ILE A 224 3.41 -3.27 -23.81
CA ILE A 224 3.64 -3.05 -25.26
C ILE A 224 4.69 -1.98 -25.49
N TYR A 225 5.46 -2.12 -26.58
CA TYR A 225 6.42 -1.12 -27.05
C TYR A 225 5.86 -0.38 -28.25
N ALA A 226 5.42 0.87 -28.05
CA ALA A 226 4.66 1.59 -29.05
C ALA A 226 4.95 3.10 -29.05
N ASN A 227 4.84 3.73 -30.21
CA ASN A 227 4.85 5.17 -30.38
C ASN A 227 3.41 5.75 -30.35
N ARG A 228 3.29 7.08 -30.32
CA ARG A 228 2.00 7.76 -30.24
C ARG A 228 1.04 7.41 -31.37
N ASN A 229 1.53 7.26 -32.59
CA ASN A 229 0.69 6.89 -33.74
C ASN A 229 0.15 5.47 -33.62
N GLN A 230 0.99 4.51 -33.20
CA GLN A 230 0.57 3.13 -32.95
C GLN A 230 -0.47 3.05 -31.81
N LEU A 231 -0.30 3.84 -30.74
CA LEU A 231 -1.30 3.91 -29.66
C LEU A 231 -2.63 4.48 -30.12
N LYS A 232 -2.63 5.51 -31.00
CA LYS A 232 -3.87 6.05 -31.60
C LYS A 232 -4.59 4.99 -32.46
N GLU A 233 -3.84 4.29 -33.34
CA GLU A 233 -4.40 3.21 -34.16
C GLU A 233 -4.94 2.06 -33.31
N LEU A 234 -4.26 1.72 -32.21
CA LEU A 234 -4.67 0.68 -31.29
C LEU A 234 -6.04 1.00 -30.66
N LEU A 235 -6.31 2.28 -30.32
CA LEU A 235 -7.62 2.74 -29.82
C LEU A 235 -8.71 2.68 -30.90
N VAL A 236 -8.35 2.73 -32.19
CA VAL A 236 -9.30 2.55 -33.29
C VAL A 236 -9.70 1.07 -33.43
N LEU A 237 -8.76 0.17 -33.28
CA LEU A 237 -8.94 -1.27 -33.51
C LEU A 237 -9.49 -2.02 -32.29
N CYS A 238 -9.03 -1.72 -31.11
CA CYS A 238 -9.29 -2.48 -29.90
C CYS A 238 -10.41 -1.87 -29.03
N ALA A 239 -11.43 -2.65 -28.69
CA ALA A 239 -12.54 -2.24 -27.83
C ALA A 239 -12.28 -2.45 -26.33
N TYR A 240 -11.16 -3.06 -25.96
CA TYR A 240 -10.91 -3.51 -24.60
C TYR A 240 -10.02 -2.57 -23.80
N ILE A 241 -9.42 -1.54 -24.41
CA ILE A 241 -8.52 -0.63 -23.72
C ILE A 241 -9.29 0.21 -22.72
N ALA A 242 -8.82 0.24 -21.49
CA ALA A 242 -9.37 1.06 -20.42
C ALA A 242 -8.41 2.20 -20.04
N GLU A 243 -7.12 1.89 -19.94
CA GLU A 243 -6.07 2.85 -19.55
C GLU A 243 -4.75 2.50 -20.25
N ILE A 244 -3.92 3.50 -20.45
CA ILE A 244 -2.54 3.37 -20.95
C ILE A 244 -1.66 4.18 -20.01
N ARG A 245 -0.54 3.59 -19.58
CA ARG A 245 0.47 4.23 -18.74
C ARG A 245 1.84 3.94 -19.34
N ARG A 246 2.81 4.78 -19.06
CA ARG A 246 4.19 4.42 -19.37
C ARG A 246 4.66 3.33 -18.39
N ALA A 247 5.42 2.36 -18.83
CA ALA A 247 5.99 1.36 -17.95
C ALA A 247 7.07 1.97 -17.05
N PRO A 248 7.10 1.62 -15.74
CA PRO A 248 8.13 2.10 -14.85
C PRO A 248 9.51 1.52 -15.20
N GLU A 249 10.55 2.31 -14.96
CA GLU A 249 11.96 1.89 -15.01
C GLU A 249 12.46 1.75 -13.55
N LEU A 250 13.29 0.75 -13.27
CA LEU A 250 13.88 0.57 -11.95
C LEU A 250 15.08 1.48 -11.76
N SER A 251 15.14 2.19 -10.61
CA SER A 251 16.34 2.90 -10.20
C SER A 251 17.19 2.02 -9.28
N THR A 252 18.40 1.75 -9.69
CA THR A 252 19.39 1.03 -8.88
C THR A 252 20.51 1.99 -8.51
N PHE A 253 20.74 2.12 -7.20
CA PHE A 253 21.86 2.90 -6.70
C PHE A 253 23.02 1.98 -6.35
N PHE A 254 24.26 2.34 -6.69
CA PHE A 254 25.45 2.03 -5.87
C PHE A 254 26.78 2.31 -6.55
N GLU A 255 27.64 2.99 -5.83
CA GLU A 255 29.07 2.97 -6.04
C GLU A 255 29.80 2.73 -4.69
N GLY A 256 30.80 1.91 -4.68
CA GLY A 256 31.45 1.42 -3.52
C GLY A 256 32.95 1.68 -3.39
N LEU A 257 33.54 1.37 -2.26
CA LEU A 257 34.95 1.56 -1.93
C LEU A 257 35.62 0.26 -1.49
N SER A 258 36.97 0.21 -1.60
CA SER A 258 37.83 -0.97 -1.46
C SER A 258 38.31 -1.26 -0.04
N LEU A 259 38.64 -2.49 0.42
CA LEU A 259 39.88 -3.08 0.76
C LEU A 259 40.20 -4.27 1.63
N ASN A 260 41.46 -4.58 1.73
CA ASN A 260 42.22 -5.79 2.11
C ASN A 260 42.22 -6.25 3.58
N GLU A 261 41.91 -5.42 4.54
CA GLU A 261 42.00 -5.75 5.99
C GLU A 261 40.72 -6.36 6.59
N GLN A 262 39.72 -6.55 5.80
CA GLN A 262 38.40 -6.99 6.25
C GLN A 262 38.34 -8.48 6.63
N LYS A 263 39.29 -9.29 6.15
CA LYS A 263 39.23 -10.73 6.28
C LYS A 263 39.36 -11.19 7.74
N GLU A 264 40.29 -10.62 8.50
CA GLU A 264 40.52 -10.98 9.89
C GLU A 264 39.34 -10.65 10.78
N TRP A 265 38.69 -9.52 10.50
CA TRP A 265 37.47 -9.07 11.19
C TRP A 265 36.28 -9.98 10.91
N CYS A 266 36.11 -10.39 9.67
CA CYS A 266 35.06 -11.34 9.29
C CYS A 266 35.29 -12.71 9.93
N GLU A 267 36.50 -13.21 9.98
CA GLU A 267 36.83 -14.48 10.61
C GLU A 267 36.54 -14.46 12.12
N ASP A 268 36.79 -13.34 12.81
CA ASP A 268 36.46 -13.20 14.23
C ASP A 268 34.95 -13.17 14.43
N LEU A 269 34.20 -12.43 13.59
CA LEU A 269 32.74 -12.35 13.63
C LEU A 269 32.10 -13.73 13.42
N ILE A 270 32.58 -14.50 12.44
CA ILE A 270 32.12 -15.87 12.15
C ILE A 270 32.34 -16.79 13.36
N ARG A 271 33.52 -16.73 13.99
CA ARG A 271 33.82 -17.55 15.20
C ARG A 271 32.88 -17.30 16.37
N ARG A 272 32.32 -16.10 16.47
CA ARG A 272 31.40 -15.69 17.53
C ARG A 272 29.92 -15.85 17.11
N THR A 273 29.67 -16.19 15.86
CA THR A 273 28.31 -16.38 15.35
C THR A 273 27.82 -17.81 15.60
N VAL A 274 26.73 -17.94 16.33
CA VAL A 274 26.05 -19.21 16.62
C VAL A 274 24.80 -19.32 15.77
N ILE A 275 24.71 -20.34 14.94
CA ILE A 275 23.56 -20.62 14.10
C ILE A 275 22.60 -21.50 14.89
N LYS A 276 21.32 -21.05 14.98
CA LYS A 276 20.23 -21.86 15.55
C LYS A 276 19.21 -22.17 14.46
N GLU A 277 18.75 -23.40 14.44
CA GLU A 277 17.71 -23.79 13.46
C GLU A 277 16.37 -23.14 13.78
N SER A 278 15.72 -22.61 12.74
CA SER A 278 14.31 -22.22 12.74
C SER A 278 13.74 -22.26 11.31
N ASN A 279 12.41 -22.15 11.19
CA ASN A 279 11.75 -22.05 9.89
C ASN A 279 11.62 -20.61 9.41
N ALA A 280 12.13 -19.63 10.15
CA ALA A 280 12.09 -18.24 9.75
C ALA A 280 13.12 -18.00 8.63
N THR A 281 12.68 -17.32 7.58
CA THR A 281 13.55 -16.93 6.45
C THR A 281 13.30 -15.50 6.04
N ILE A 282 14.33 -14.87 5.48
CA ILE A 282 14.20 -13.59 4.77
C ILE A 282 14.46 -13.86 3.30
N CYS A 283 13.49 -13.59 2.47
CA CYS A 283 13.60 -13.74 1.02
C CYS A 283 13.88 -12.38 0.38
N LEU A 284 15.09 -12.23 -0.16
CA LEU A 284 15.53 -11.02 -0.87
C LEU A 284 15.09 -11.11 -2.34
N LEU A 285 14.30 -10.16 -2.79
CA LEU A 285 13.96 -9.97 -4.20
C LEU A 285 14.79 -8.79 -4.72
N ASP A 286 15.95 -9.08 -5.34
CA ASP A 286 16.97 -8.08 -5.58
C ASP A 286 17.88 -8.44 -6.80
N THR A 287 19.10 -7.92 -6.85
CA THR A 287 20.13 -8.13 -7.90
C THR A 287 20.80 -9.49 -7.88
N GLY A 288 20.48 -10.35 -6.89
CA GLY A 288 21.11 -11.67 -6.68
C GLY A 288 21.80 -11.77 -5.34
N LEU A 289 22.65 -12.78 -5.15
CA LEU A 289 23.37 -13.01 -3.90
C LEU A 289 24.77 -13.56 -4.14
N GLN A 290 25.79 -12.92 -3.58
CA GLN A 290 27.14 -13.48 -3.53
C GLN A 290 27.28 -14.41 -2.31
N LYS A 291 26.81 -15.65 -2.45
CA LYS A 291 26.77 -16.64 -1.37
C LYS A 291 28.14 -16.97 -0.76
N ASN A 292 29.22 -16.81 -1.56
CA ASN A 292 30.59 -17.11 -1.12
C ASN A 292 31.20 -16.02 -0.23
N ASN A 293 30.43 -14.95 0.09
CA ASN A 293 30.85 -14.06 1.16
C ASN A 293 30.82 -14.83 2.49
N PRO A 294 31.94 -14.88 3.24
CA PRO A 294 32.06 -15.73 4.43
C PRO A 294 31.00 -15.44 5.50
N LEU A 295 30.46 -14.21 5.56
CA LEU A 295 29.41 -13.82 6.50
C LEU A 295 28.00 -14.30 6.06
N ILE A 296 27.85 -14.73 4.82
CA ILE A 296 26.57 -15.20 4.25
C ILE A 296 26.55 -16.72 4.08
N GLU A 297 27.67 -17.32 3.73
CA GLU A 297 27.81 -18.71 3.25
C GLU A 297 27.07 -19.74 4.13
N SER A 298 27.13 -19.61 5.45
CA SER A 298 26.53 -20.56 6.40
C SER A 298 25.02 -20.28 6.65
N HIS A 299 24.47 -19.22 6.07
CA HIS A 299 23.08 -18.76 6.30
C HIS A 299 22.16 -18.96 5.10
N THR A 300 22.64 -19.60 4.05
CA THR A 300 21.86 -19.92 2.85
C THR A 300 22.30 -21.26 2.27
N ASP A 301 21.45 -21.89 1.47
CA ASP A 301 21.73 -23.09 0.72
C ASP A 301 21.64 -22.79 -0.81
N GLU A 302 22.30 -23.59 -1.65
CA GLU A 302 22.27 -23.37 -3.11
C GLU A 302 20.85 -23.39 -3.69
N ASP A 303 20.01 -24.28 -3.19
CA ASP A 303 18.63 -24.44 -3.65
C ASP A 303 17.74 -23.24 -3.29
N LEU A 304 18.18 -22.39 -2.36
CA LEU A 304 17.44 -21.19 -1.92
C LEU A 304 17.81 -19.94 -2.73
N ILE A 305 18.73 -20.06 -3.69
CA ILE A 305 19.19 -18.95 -4.52
C ILE A 305 18.69 -19.17 -5.94
N GLN A 306 17.77 -18.34 -6.40
CA GLN A 306 17.05 -18.46 -7.65
C GLN A 306 17.18 -17.19 -8.50
N ALA A 307 16.78 -17.28 -9.76
CA ALA A 307 16.59 -16.12 -10.63
C ALA A 307 15.29 -16.27 -11.41
N VAL A 308 14.59 -15.16 -11.68
CA VAL A 308 13.34 -15.17 -12.46
C VAL A 308 13.58 -15.57 -13.91
N ASP A 309 14.75 -15.32 -14.45
CA ASP A 309 15.17 -15.80 -15.76
C ASP A 309 16.22 -16.90 -15.57
N VAL A 310 15.95 -18.09 -16.09
CA VAL A 310 16.82 -19.28 -15.98
C VAL A 310 18.17 -19.12 -16.70
N SER A 311 18.31 -18.12 -17.56
CA SER A 311 19.57 -17.80 -18.26
C SER A 311 20.49 -16.89 -17.43
N TRP A 312 19.99 -16.30 -16.36
CA TRP A 312 20.78 -15.42 -15.52
C TRP A 312 21.63 -16.22 -14.53
N ASP A 313 22.85 -15.73 -14.31
CA ASP A 313 23.66 -16.13 -13.18
C ASP A 313 23.00 -15.58 -11.90
N VAL A 314 22.80 -16.45 -10.91
CA VAL A 314 22.19 -16.09 -9.63
C VAL A 314 23.10 -15.25 -8.75
N SER A 315 24.38 -15.19 -9.07
CA SER A 315 25.35 -14.37 -8.34
C SER A 315 25.06 -12.88 -8.52
N ASP A 316 25.34 -12.14 -7.50
CA ASP A 316 25.16 -10.69 -7.46
C ASP A 316 26.42 -10.00 -8.01
N LYS A 317 26.33 -9.36 -9.17
CA LYS A 317 27.39 -8.59 -9.78
C LYS A 317 27.25 -7.08 -9.58
N ASP A 318 26.05 -6.64 -9.25
CA ASP A 318 25.76 -5.26 -8.90
C ASP A 318 26.23 -4.94 -7.47
N GLY A 319 25.91 -5.82 -6.51
CA GLY A 319 26.28 -5.73 -5.12
C GLY A 319 25.12 -5.51 -4.16
N HIS A 320 24.03 -4.90 -4.64
CA HIS A 320 22.95 -4.45 -3.80
C HIS A 320 22.26 -5.58 -3.01
N GLY A 321 21.92 -6.69 -3.66
CA GLY A 321 21.28 -7.82 -2.98
C GLY A 321 22.18 -8.44 -1.90
N THR A 322 23.51 -8.47 -2.14
CA THR A 322 24.49 -8.94 -1.16
C THR A 322 24.61 -7.97 0.01
N GLU A 323 24.59 -6.67 -0.23
CA GLU A 323 24.56 -5.64 0.82
C GLU A 323 23.31 -5.78 1.70
N MET A 324 22.14 -5.99 1.09
CA MET A 324 20.90 -6.25 1.82
C MET A 324 20.97 -7.52 2.65
N ALA A 325 21.63 -8.57 2.16
CA ALA A 325 21.81 -9.81 2.92
C ALA A 325 22.62 -9.60 4.21
N GLY A 326 23.66 -8.78 4.18
CA GLY A 326 24.44 -8.44 5.37
C GLY A 326 23.61 -7.76 6.45
N ILE A 327 22.80 -6.77 6.06
CA ILE A 327 21.88 -6.09 6.98
C ILE A 327 20.77 -7.05 7.46
N ALA A 328 20.19 -7.83 6.55
CA ALA A 328 19.15 -8.80 6.89
C ALA A 328 19.62 -9.90 7.84
N LEU A 329 20.90 -10.26 7.85
CA LEU A 329 21.48 -11.24 8.78
C LEU A 329 21.87 -10.61 10.12
N TYR A 330 22.60 -9.52 10.07
CA TYR A 330 23.31 -8.98 11.24
C TYR A 330 22.69 -7.70 11.79
N LYS A 331 21.80 -7.04 11.09
CA LYS A 331 21.25 -5.71 11.39
C LYS A 331 22.34 -4.61 11.37
N ASN A 332 23.38 -4.77 12.17
CA ASN A 332 24.48 -3.80 12.30
C ASN A 332 25.81 -4.55 12.47
N ILE A 333 26.48 -4.78 11.34
CA ILE A 333 27.76 -5.50 11.30
C ILE A 333 28.82 -4.75 12.09
N GLN A 334 28.91 -3.43 11.99
CA GLN A 334 29.92 -2.63 12.68
C GLN A 334 29.88 -2.86 14.18
N LYS A 335 28.68 -2.75 14.79
CA LYS A 335 28.51 -2.99 16.23
C LYS A 335 28.92 -4.40 16.65
N HIS A 336 28.71 -5.38 15.80
CA HIS A 336 29.07 -6.76 16.06
C HIS A 336 30.59 -7.01 15.90
N ILE A 337 31.22 -6.39 14.92
CA ILE A 337 32.66 -6.47 14.70
C ILE A 337 33.44 -5.82 15.85
N GLU A 338 33.02 -4.63 16.29
CA GLU A 338 33.64 -3.91 17.42
C GLU A 338 33.37 -4.60 18.77
N GLY A 339 32.36 -5.46 18.86
CA GLY A 339 31.95 -6.16 20.06
C GLY A 339 32.70 -7.49 20.24
N THR A 340 32.61 -8.07 21.47
CA THR A 340 33.17 -9.37 21.81
C THR A 340 32.10 -10.41 22.15
N SER A 341 30.82 -10.05 22.10
CA SER A 341 29.71 -10.93 22.48
C SER A 341 29.40 -11.96 21.40
N GLU A 342 28.86 -13.11 21.85
CA GLU A 342 28.27 -14.11 20.96
C GLU A 342 27.06 -13.52 20.21
N ILE A 343 26.93 -13.84 18.93
CA ILE A 343 25.81 -13.41 18.05
C ILE A 343 25.02 -14.66 17.69
N VAL A 344 23.73 -14.61 17.89
CA VAL A 344 22.83 -15.71 17.57
C VAL A 344 22.01 -15.36 16.33
N ILE A 345 22.24 -16.07 15.23
CA ILE A 345 21.40 -15.98 14.01
C ILE A 345 20.57 -17.26 13.91
N SER A 346 19.26 -17.12 13.72
CA SER A 346 18.32 -18.24 13.67
C SER A 346 17.39 -18.22 12.47
N HIS A 347 17.69 -17.41 11.48
CA HIS A 347 16.95 -17.37 10.21
C HIS A 347 17.91 -17.58 9.05
N LYS A 348 17.39 -18.04 7.92
CA LYS A 348 18.13 -18.19 6.67
C LYS A 348 17.80 -17.07 5.71
N ILE A 349 18.71 -16.85 4.75
CA ILE A 349 18.48 -16.01 3.60
C ILE A 349 18.07 -16.88 2.41
N GLU A 350 17.01 -16.47 1.75
CA GLU A 350 16.61 -16.87 0.41
C GLU A 350 16.83 -15.69 -0.53
N SER A 351 17.25 -15.94 -1.76
CA SER A 351 17.44 -14.89 -2.75
C SER A 351 16.81 -15.26 -4.06
N VAL A 352 16.01 -14.36 -4.61
CA VAL A 352 15.53 -14.47 -5.99
C VAL A 352 15.95 -13.22 -6.74
N LYS A 353 16.85 -13.42 -7.71
CA LYS A 353 17.31 -12.34 -8.57
C LYS A 353 16.20 -11.91 -9.51
N ILE A 354 15.81 -10.64 -9.38
CA ILE A 354 14.74 -10.01 -10.17
C ILE A 354 15.27 -8.94 -11.14
N LEU A 355 16.56 -8.61 -11.07
CA LEU A 355 17.23 -7.62 -11.90
C LEU A 355 18.39 -8.26 -12.68
N PRO A 356 18.61 -7.90 -13.96
CA PRO A 356 19.73 -8.40 -14.74
C PRO A 356 21.07 -7.77 -14.30
N ASP A 357 22.19 -8.41 -14.64
CA ASP A 357 23.52 -7.91 -14.31
C ASP A 357 23.91 -6.61 -15.05
N VAL A 358 23.35 -6.37 -16.21
CA VAL A 358 23.62 -5.21 -17.05
C VAL A 358 22.35 -4.75 -17.74
N GLY A 359 22.08 -3.45 -17.68
CA GLY A 359 20.89 -2.87 -18.27
C GLY A 359 19.67 -2.99 -17.36
N GLU A 360 18.53 -2.64 -17.90
CA GLU A 360 17.24 -2.73 -17.22
C GLU A 360 16.64 -4.12 -17.42
N ASN A 361 15.70 -4.47 -16.57
CA ASN A 361 14.89 -5.66 -16.79
C ASN A 361 14.36 -5.63 -18.22
N PRO A 362 14.43 -6.75 -18.95
CA PRO A 362 13.75 -6.82 -20.23
C PRO A 362 12.30 -6.44 -19.94
N GLU A 363 11.82 -5.45 -20.62
CA GLU A 363 10.56 -4.74 -20.57
C GLU A 363 9.39 -5.68 -20.21
N GLN A 364 9.32 -6.06 -18.95
CA GLN A 364 8.30 -6.94 -18.38
C GLN A 364 7.47 -6.17 -17.35
N LEU A 365 6.32 -6.67 -17.05
CA LEU A 365 5.51 -6.15 -15.95
C LEU A 365 6.14 -6.56 -14.61
N TYR A 366 6.65 -5.61 -13.86
CA TYR A 366 7.31 -5.87 -12.58
C TYR A 366 6.44 -6.63 -11.56
N GLY A 367 5.12 -6.43 -11.61
CA GLY A 367 4.20 -7.23 -10.80
C GLY A 367 4.21 -8.72 -11.17
N ALA A 368 4.40 -9.07 -12.44
CA ALA A 368 4.55 -10.46 -12.89
C ALA A 368 5.88 -11.05 -12.45
N ILE A 369 6.97 -10.28 -12.57
CA ILE A 369 8.31 -10.66 -12.07
C ILE A 369 8.25 -10.95 -10.56
N THR A 370 7.65 -10.05 -9.78
CA THR A 370 7.50 -10.21 -8.33
C THR A 370 6.71 -11.47 -7.99
N LYS A 371 5.61 -11.73 -8.69
CA LYS A 371 4.80 -12.95 -8.50
C LYS A 371 5.60 -14.23 -8.82
N GLN A 372 6.35 -14.22 -9.91
CA GLN A 372 7.21 -15.34 -10.30
C GLN A 372 8.30 -15.57 -9.25
N ALA A 373 8.97 -14.51 -8.78
CA ALA A 373 10.00 -14.59 -7.77
C ALA A 373 9.49 -15.22 -6.46
N VAL A 374 8.31 -14.78 -5.99
CA VAL A 374 7.66 -15.37 -4.81
C VAL A 374 7.36 -16.85 -5.02
N SER A 375 6.83 -17.23 -6.19
CA SER A 375 6.53 -18.63 -6.50
C SER A 375 7.80 -19.49 -6.51
N LEU A 376 8.91 -19.01 -7.05
CA LEU A 376 10.20 -19.70 -7.05
C LEU A 376 10.68 -19.96 -5.61
N ALA A 377 10.68 -18.94 -4.75
CA ALA A 377 11.06 -19.09 -3.35
C ALA A 377 10.16 -20.08 -2.60
N GLU A 378 8.84 -20.07 -2.83
CA GLU A 378 7.90 -20.98 -2.19
C GLU A 378 8.04 -22.42 -2.68
N ILE A 379 8.41 -22.64 -3.94
CA ILE A 379 8.70 -23.98 -4.48
C ILE A 379 10.01 -24.50 -3.87
N ALA A 380 11.04 -23.67 -3.77
CA ALA A 380 12.33 -24.06 -3.21
C ALA A 380 12.25 -24.40 -1.71
N ASN A 381 11.46 -23.66 -0.95
CA ASN A 381 11.31 -23.87 0.50
C ASN A 381 9.85 -23.71 0.95
N PRO A 382 9.00 -24.72 0.77
CA PRO A 382 7.56 -24.63 1.01
C PRO A 382 7.17 -24.48 2.49
N ASN A 383 8.06 -24.83 3.42
CA ASN A 383 7.80 -24.78 4.85
C ASN A 383 8.32 -23.50 5.54
N ALA A 384 8.92 -22.58 4.80
CA ALA A 384 9.49 -21.37 5.35
C ALA A 384 8.42 -20.41 5.90
N ARG A 385 8.70 -19.83 7.05
CA ARG A 385 8.02 -18.67 7.59
C ARG A 385 8.74 -17.42 7.08
N ARG A 386 8.19 -16.83 6.05
CA ARG A 386 8.93 -15.93 5.17
C ARG A 386 8.60 -14.47 5.41
N ALA A 387 9.62 -13.63 5.64
CA ALA A 387 9.59 -12.20 5.47
C ALA A 387 10.18 -11.88 4.08
N ILE A 388 9.41 -11.29 3.19
CA ILE A 388 9.88 -10.96 1.84
C ILE A 388 10.37 -9.52 1.85
N CYS A 389 11.64 -9.34 1.54
CA CYS A 389 12.32 -8.05 1.44
C CYS A 389 12.51 -7.70 -0.03
N MET A 390 11.90 -6.62 -0.47
CA MET A 390 12.09 -6.06 -1.80
C MET A 390 12.56 -4.62 -1.67
N ALA A 391 13.89 -4.46 -1.64
CA ALA A 391 14.55 -3.17 -1.46
C ALA A 391 14.75 -2.42 -2.79
N VAL A 392 14.03 -2.83 -3.82
CA VAL A 392 14.08 -2.27 -5.18
C VAL A 392 12.85 -1.41 -5.43
N THR A 393 13.08 -0.20 -5.94
CA THR A 393 12.04 0.77 -6.29
C THR A 393 12.23 1.33 -7.69
N SER A 394 11.23 2.06 -8.17
CA SER A 394 11.29 2.81 -9.42
C SER A 394 10.80 4.23 -9.19
N ASP A 395 11.56 5.21 -9.62
CA ASP A 395 11.22 6.64 -9.62
C ASP A 395 10.33 7.04 -10.80
N LEU A 396 10.38 6.27 -11.89
CA LEU A 396 9.52 6.49 -13.04
C LEU A 396 8.07 6.09 -12.70
N TYR A 397 7.15 7.04 -12.91
CA TYR A 397 5.72 6.92 -12.64
C TYR A 397 5.32 6.90 -11.18
N ASN A 398 6.01 7.67 -10.38
CA ASN A 398 5.45 8.15 -9.14
C ASN A 398 4.18 8.97 -9.45
N THR A 399 3.03 8.35 -9.21
CA THR A 399 1.81 9.12 -9.06
C THR A 399 1.97 9.92 -7.78
N ASN A 400 2.34 11.20 -7.90
CA ASN A 400 2.58 12.06 -6.74
C ASN A 400 1.37 12.21 -5.82
N ASP A 401 0.24 11.62 -6.18
CA ASP A 401 -1.02 11.61 -5.43
C ASP A 401 -1.22 10.36 -4.57
N GLY A 402 -0.38 9.32 -4.70
CA GLY A 402 -0.46 8.06 -3.95
C GLY A 402 -1.42 7.02 -4.51
N SER A 403 -1.92 7.22 -5.72
CA SER A 403 -2.77 6.22 -6.38
C SER A 403 -1.99 4.93 -6.67
N PRO A 404 -2.66 3.75 -6.61
CA PRO A 404 -2.02 2.48 -6.88
C PRO A 404 -1.50 2.37 -8.32
N THR A 405 -0.33 1.78 -8.45
CA THR A 405 0.27 1.37 -9.73
C THR A 405 -0.08 -0.08 -10.04
N SER A 406 0.23 -0.57 -11.24
CA SER A 406 0.11 -1.99 -11.56
C SER A 406 0.99 -2.86 -10.66
N TRP A 407 2.19 -2.41 -10.36
CA TRP A 407 3.13 -3.13 -9.50
C TRP A 407 2.67 -3.16 -8.04
N SER A 408 2.32 -2.01 -7.45
CA SER A 408 1.81 -1.97 -6.08
C SER A 408 0.50 -2.76 -5.91
N ALA A 409 -0.37 -2.75 -6.93
CA ALA A 409 -1.59 -3.54 -6.93
C ALA A 409 -1.33 -5.06 -7.10
N ALA A 410 -0.32 -5.45 -7.89
CA ALA A 410 0.12 -6.85 -7.95
C ALA A 410 0.67 -7.31 -6.59
N LEU A 411 1.42 -6.45 -5.92
CA LEU A 411 1.93 -6.71 -4.58
C LEU A 411 0.79 -6.90 -3.57
N ASP A 412 -0.25 -6.06 -3.63
CA ASP A 412 -1.45 -6.21 -2.79
C ASP A 412 -2.22 -7.51 -3.08
N SER A 413 -2.22 -7.96 -4.35
CA SER A 413 -2.82 -9.24 -4.74
C SER A 413 -2.03 -10.43 -4.17
N ILE A 414 -0.70 -10.39 -4.24
CA ILE A 414 0.21 -11.43 -3.73
C ILE A 414 0.10 -11.51 -2.20
N THR A 415 0.20 -10.38 -1.50
CA THR A 415 0.15 -10.33 -0.03
C THR A 415 -1.20 -10.79 0.53
N SER A 416 -2.30 -10.37 -0.12
CA SER A 416 -3.64 -10.77 0.29
C SER A 416 -4.00 -12.21 -0.09
N GLY A 417 -3.18 -12.89 -0.89
CA GLY A 417 -3.51 -14.21 -1.42
C GLY A 417 -4.82 -14.20 -2.22
N ALA A 418 -5.01 -13.17 -3.06
CA ALA A 418 -6.25 -12.99 -3.82
C ALA A 418 -6.55 -14.18 -4.76
N GLU A 419 -5.52 -14.91 -5.19
CA GLU A 419 -5.58 -16.03 -6.11
C GLU A 419 -5.50 -17.41 -5.41
N ASP A 420 -4.68 -17.53 -4.35
CA ASP A 420 -4.34 -18.82 -3.71
C ASP A 420 -4.75 -18.91 -2.23
N ASN A 421 -5.24 -17.83 -1.64
CA ASN A 421 -5.60 -17.66 -0.24
C ASN A 421 -4.41 -17.72 0.74
N VAL A 422 -3.15 -17.71 0.26
CA VAL A 422 -1.94 -17.67 1.09
C VAL A 422 -1.58 -16.23 1.40
N LYS A 423 -1.50 -15.89 2.68
CA LYS A 423 -1.12 -14.53 3.12
C LYS A 423 0.41 -14.44 3.22
N ARG A 424 0.97 -13.33 2.77
CA ARG A 424 2.42 -13.12 2.71
C ARG A 424 2.81 -11.78 3.31
N LEU A 425 3.95 -11.75 3.98
CA LEU A 425 4.50 -10.57 4.61
C LEU A 425 5.56 -9.95 3.70
N PHE A 426 5.33 -8.69 3.28
CA PHE A 426 6.24 -7.95 2.41
C PHE A 426 6.73 -6.67 3.08
N PHE A 427 8.02 -6.39 2.86
CA PHE A 427 8.67 -5.13 3.15
C PHE A 427 9.17 -4.52 1.86
N VAL A 428 8.87 -3.25 1.63
CA VAL A 428 9.31 -2.53 0.44
C VAL A 428 9.96 -1.21 0.83
N SER A 429 10.97 -0.81 0.08
CA SER A 429 11.65 0.47 0.25
C SER A 429 10.70 1.64 -0.08
N ALA A 430 10.84 2.76 0.62
CA ALA A 430 10.09 3.97 0.31
C ALA A 430 10.63 4.69 -0.94
N GLY A 431 11.87 4.41 -1.33
CA GLY A 431 12.61 5.14 -2.35
C GLY A 431 13.48 6.24 -1.76
N ASN A 432 14.40 6.76 -2.57
CA ASN A 432 15.47 7.61 -2.10
C ASN A 432 15.45 9.01 -2.74
N VAL A 433 15.47 10.04 -1.91
CA VAL A 433 15.80 11.41 -2.34
C VAL A 433 17.25 11.42 -2.82
N THR A 434 17.48 11.78 -4.07
CA THR A 434 18.83 11.80 -4.64
C THR A 434 19.67 12.97 -4.13
N LEU A 435 20.98 12.80 -4.06
CA LEU A 435 21.90 13.87 -3.67
C LEU A 435 21.78 15.10 -4.59
N SER A 436 21.52 14.88 -5.88
CA SER A 436 21.29 15.96 -6.85
C SER A 436 19.99 16.73 -6.56
N TYR A 437 18.98 16.10 -5.98
CA TYR A 437 17.76 16.76 -5.57
C TYR A 437 17.95 17.54 -4.25
N LEU A 438 18.73 16.97 -3.32
CA LEU A 438 19.14 17.66 -2.08
C LEU A 438 19.94 18.94 -2.37
N SER A 439 20.81 18.95 -3.38
CA SER A 439 21.55 20.16 -3.79
C SER A 439 20.67 21.24 -4.42
N GLN A 440 19.48 20.88 -4.92
CA GLN A 440 18.52 21.84 -5.47
C GLN A 440 17.50 22.30 -4.45
N THR A 441 17.21 21.48 -3.43
CA THR A 441 16.16 21.71 -2.44
C THR A 441 16.61 21.17 -1.10
N ASP A 442 16.90 22.05 -0.16
CA ASP A 442 17.46 21.71 1.16
C ASP A 442 16.65 20.70 1.97
N PHE A 443 17.36 19.92 2.79
CA PHE A 443 16.76 19.08 3.83
C PHE A 443 16.07 19.95 4.91
N PRO A 444 14.87 19.60 5.42
CA PRO A 444 14.05 18.46 5.07
C PRO A 444 12.99 18.76 3.99
N THR A 445 13.06 19.89 3.32
CA THR A 445 12.09 20.27 2.29
C THR A 445 12.11 19.27 1.13
N ALA A 446 13.30 18.84 0.72
CA ALA A 446 13.49 17.82 -0.31
C ALA A 446 12.68 16.54 0.01
N ASN A 447 12.82 16.00 1.23
CA ASN A 447 12.10 14.79 1.65
C ASN A 447 10.58 14.98 1.61
N THR A 448 10.07 16.16 1.95
CA THR A 448 8.63 16.43 1.96
C THR A 448 8.02 16.60 0.57
N LEU A 449 8.83 16.95 -0.41
CA LEU A 449 8.41 17.10 -1.81
C LEU A 449 8.66 15.84 -2.65
N PHE A 450 9.60 14.99 -2.24
CA PHE A 450 9.92 13.76 -2.94
C PHE A 450 8.97 12.64 -2.50
N SER A 451 8.20 12.13 -3.46
CA SER A 451 7.14 11.16 -3.20
C SER A 451 7.70 9.75 -3.02
N VAL A 452 7.03 8.92 -2.20
CA VAL A 452 7.34 7.49 -2.10
C VAL A 452 7.30 6.83 -3.46
N GLU A 453 8.33 6.08 -3.80
CA GLU A 453 8.51 5.43 -5.10
C GLU A 453 7.69 4.15 -5.25
N ASN A 454 7.50 3.75 -6.50
CA ASN A 454 6.79 2.52 -6.85
C ASN A 454 7.65 1.28 -6.50
N PRO A 455 7.13 0.24 -5.79
CA PRO A 455 5.73 -0.03 -5.46
C PRO A 455 5.32 0.33 -4.02
N GLY A 456 5.99 1.28 -3.38
CA GLY A 456 5.72 1.69 -1.99
C GLY A 456 4.27 2.17 -1.73
N GLN A 457 3.45 2.39 -2.78
CA GLN A 457 2.00 2.69 -2.67
C GLN A 457 1.17 1.48 -2.24
N SER A 458 1.73 0.27 -2.15
CA SER A 458 1.02 -0.94 -1.74
C SER A 458 0.30 -0.75 -0.40
N TRP A 459 -0.97 -1.15 -0.30
CA TRP A 459 -1.74 -1.07 0.93
C TRP A 459 -1.33 -2.12 1.96
N ASN A 460 -0.92 -3.30 1.48
CA ASN A 460 -0.69 -4.47 2.33
C ASN A 460 0.77 -4.64 2.74
N ALA A 461 1.73 -4.28 1.89
CA ALA A 461 3.15 -4.30 2.25
C ALA A 461 3.47 -3.22 3.30
N ILE A 462 4.49 -3.44 4.10
CA ILE A 462 5.10 -2.40 4.94
C ILE A 462 6.09 -1.63 4.06
N THR A 463 5.87 -0.34 3.88
CA THR A 463 6.83 0.55 3.23
C THR A 463 7.73 1.16 4.29
N VAL A 464 9.03 1.01 4.11
CA VAL A 464 10.05 1.39 5.09
C VAL A 464 10.77 2.64 4.59
N GLY A 465 10.70 3.70 5.37
CA GLY A 465 11.50 4.91 5.19
C GLY A 465 12.73 4.91 6.09
N GLY A 466 13.45 6.03 6.09
CA GLY A 466 14.72 6.14 6.77
C GLY A 466 14.75 7.16 7.91
N TYR A 467 15.39 6.80 9.03
CA TYR A 467 15.91 7.75 10.03
C TYR A 467 17.44 7.63 10.12
N ASN A 468 18.09 8.50 10.87
CA ASN A 468 19.53 8.58 10.97
C ASN A 468 20.06 8.36 12.38
N GLU A 469 21.13 7.52 12.50
CA GLU A 469 21.92 7.33 13.73
C GLU A 469 23.35 7.91 13.61
N HIS A 470 23.80 8.32 12.42
CA HIS A 470 25.19 8.64 12.08
C HIS A 470 25.42 10.15 11.93
N ILE A 471 26.27 10.74 12.78
CA ILE A 471 26.57 12.18 12.76
C ILE A 471 28.07 12.49 12.85
N THR A 472 28.93 11.49 12.92
CA THR A 472 30.38 11.69 13.07
C THR A 472 31.07 11.42 11.76
N ILE A 473 31.87 12.35 11.29
CA ILE A 473 32.73 12.23 10.11
C ILE A 473 34.18 12.31 10.58
N SER A 474 34.95 11.27 10.31
CA SER A 474 36.38 11.17 10.60
C SER A 474 37.23 11.00 9.33
N ASP A 475 36.60 10.68 8.21
CA ASP A 475 37.24 10.47 6.93
C ASP A 475 37.93 11.75 6.43
N PRO A 476 39.26 11.72 6.19
CA PRO A 476 40.00 12.88 5.71
C PRO A 476 39.52 13.45 4.38
N ASP A 477 38.94 12.61 3.50
CA ASP A 477 38.40 13.00 2.19
C ASP A 477 37.16 13.89 2.34
N PHE A 478 36.51 13.85 3.51
CA PHE A 478 35.35 14.66 3.86
C PHE A 478 35.69 15.86 4.75
N THR A 479 36.93 16.33 4.72
CA THR A 479 37.34 17.52 5.48
C THR A 479 36.50 18.74 5.07
N GLY A 480 35.76 19.33 6.02
CA GLY A 480 34.88 20.49 5.78
C GLY A 480 33.41 20.10 5.48
N PHE A 481 33.08 18.82 5.39
CA PHE A 481 31.73 18.36 5.32
C PHE A 481 31.11 18.19 6.71
N LEU A 482 29.82 18.41 6.82
CA LEU A 482 28.99 18.20 8.02
C LEU A 482 27.85 17.23 7.71
N PRO A 483 27.35 16.48 8.69
CA PRO A 483 26.16 15.64 8.51
C PRO A 483 24.93 16.50 8.22
N VAL A 484 24.10 16.08 7.28
CA VAL A 484 22.91 16.82 6.85
C VAL A 484 21.79 16.75 7.88
N ALA A 485 21.52 15.57 8.43
CA ALA A 485 20.53 15.35 9.46
C ALA A 485 21.18 15.15 10.84
N ASP A 486 20.47 15.59 11.89
CA ASP A 486 20.85 15.30 13.28
C ASP A 486 20.60 13.82 13.61
N VAL A 487 21.17 13.36 14.73
CA VAL A 487 20.88 12.01 15.27
C VAL A 487 19.38 11.90 15.59
N ASP A 488 18.80 10.73 15.36
CA ASP A 488 17.38 10.43 15.60
C ASP A 488 16.39 11.28 14.75
N ASP A 489 16.87 11.94 13.71
CA ASP A 489 16.06 12.68 12.76
C ASP A 489 15.69 11.82 11.53
N LEU A 490 14.81 12.33 10.68
CA LEU A 490 14.55 11.75 9.37
C LEU A 490 15.86 11.69 8.56
N SER A 491 16.14 10.57 7.91
CA SER A 491 17.28 10.47 7.01
C SER A 491 17.08 11.35 5.76
N PRO A 492 18.13 12.04 5.27
CA PRO A 492 18.04 12.81 4.02
C PRO A 492 17.60 12.01 2.80
N TYR A 493 17.80 10.69 2.82
CA TYR A 493 17.42 9.81 1.72
C TYR A 493 15.93 9.44 1.73
N SER A 494 15.22 9.57 2.85
CA SER A 494 13.84 9.05 2.98
C SER A 494 12.84 9.84 2.14
N SER A 495 12.18 9.19 1.19
CA SER A 495 11.00 9.73 0.53
C SER A 495 9.76 9.65 1.43
N THR A 496 8.71 10.42 1.11
CA THR A 496 7.52 10.58 1.97
C THR A 496 6.20 10.56 1.19
N SER A 497 5.07 10.30 1.87
CA SER A 497 3.74 10.41 1.25
C SER A 497 3.06 11.76 1.50
N ARG A 498 3.83 12.79 1.78
CA ARG A 498 3.29 14.11 2.16
C ARG A 498 2.42 14.74 1.09
N MET A 499 2.80 14.57 -0.18
CA MET A 499 2.09 15.13 -1.32
C MET A 499 0.85 14.33 -1.71
N TRP A 500 0.63 13.15 -1.10
CA TRP A 500 -0.46 12.26 -1.47
C TRP A 500 -1.82 12.76 -1.02
N ASP A 501 -2.84 12.39 -1.79
CA ASP A 501 -4.24 12.59 -1.41
C ASP A 501 -4.58 11.90 -0.09
N LYS A 502 -5.45 12.53 0.70
CA LYS A 502 -5.86 12.04 2.04
C LYS A 502 -6.44 10.64 2.05
N LYS A 503 -7.02 10.19 0.94
CA LYS A 503 -7.67 8.88 0.78
C LYS A 503 -6.69 7.72 0.70
N TRP A 504 -5.42 7.96 0.34
CA TRP A 504 -4.41 6.94 0.17
C TRP A 504 -3.68 6.62 1.47
N PRO A 505 -3.07 5.41 1.57
CA PRO A 505 -2.41 4.94 2.79
C PRO A 505 -1.35 5.92 3.31
N ILE A 506 -1.03 5.80 4.58
CA ILE A 506 0.12 6.46 5.18
C ILE A 506 1.38 5.71 4.75
N LYS A 507 2.33 6.42 4.16
CA LYS A 507 3.63 5.87 3.74
C LYS A 507 4.75 6.89 4.00
N PRO A 508 5.94 6.41 4.40
CA PRO A 508 6.22 5.06 4.88
C PRO A 508 5.41 4.74 6.15
N GLU A 509 5.24 3.45 6.51
CA GLU A 509 4.63 3.09 7.79
C GLU A 509 5.60 3.19 8.96
N ILE A 510 6.85 2.81 8.75
CA ILE A 510 7.91 2.82 9.77
C ILE A 510 9.20 3.38 9.21
N LEU A 511 10.08 3.83 10.10
CA LEU A 511 11.43 4.28 9.78
C LEU A 511 12.46 3.37 10.45
N LEU A 512 13.53 3.02 9.72
CA LEU A 512 14.69 2.33 10.24
C LEU A 512 15.98 3.01 9.77
N ASN A 513 17.15 2.54 10.20
CA ASN A 513 18.38 3.25 9.91
C ASN A 513 18.70 3.23 8.40
N ALA A 514 18.79 4.41 7.82
CA ALA A 514 19.08 4.63 6.40
C ALA A 514 20.39 5.39 6.14
N GLY A 515 21.15 5.62 7.21
CA GLY A 515 22.34 6.47 7.11
C GLY A 515 22.03 7.95 6.93
N ASN A 516 23.06 8.73 6.63
CA ASN A 516 23.03 10.18 6.51
C ASN A 516 23.86 10.63 5.33
N ALA A 517 23.57 11.80 4.77
CA ALA A 517 24.39 12.46 3.77
C ALA A 517 25.35 13.46 4.44
N ALA A 518 26.47 13.73 3.79
CA ALA A 518 27.40 14.79 4.13
C ALA A 518 27.20 16.00 3.21
N SER A 519 27.37 17.22 3.74
CA SER A 519 27.34 18.45 2.94
C SER A 519 28.37 19.48 3.43
N ASN A 520 28.98 20.20 2.50
CA ASN A 520 29.83 21.34 2.77
C ASN A 520 29.10 22.69 2.53
N GLY A 521 27.81 22.65 2.27
CA GLY A 521 26.94 23.79 1.95
C GLY A 521 26.69 23.99 0.45
N ASP A 522 27.63 23.61 -0.40
CA ASP A 522 27.50 23.67 -1.86
C ASP A 522 27.21 22.28 -2.48
N ASP A 523 27.91 21.25 -1.98
CA ASP A 523 27.83 19.88 -2.45
C ASP A 523 27.25 18.94 -1.38
N TYR A 524 26.60 17.87 -1.86
CA TYR A 524 26.11 16.73 -1.07
C TYR A 524 26.80 15.46 -1.54
N SER A 525 27.19 14.60 -0.60
CA SER A 525 27.88 13.35 -0.91
C SER A 525 27.50 12.24 0.05
N ASP A 526 27.58 10.99 -0.44
CA ASP A 526 27.57 9.80 0.42
C ASP A 526 28.93 9.74 1.15
N CYS A 527 28.87 9.49 2.44
CA CYS A 527 30.06 9.41 3.30
C CYS A 527 30.07 8.06 4.00
N PRO A 528 31.16 7.27 3.90
CA PRO A 528 31.25 5.95 4.54
C PRO A 528 31.00 5.99 6.05
N ASP A 529 31.48 7.00 6.76
CA ASP A 529 31.27 7.17 8.20
C ASP A 529 29.80 7.44 8.57
N LEU A 530 29.00 7.92 7.62
CA LEU A 530 27.58 8.19 7.79
C LEU A 530 26.67 7.09 7.23
N SER A 531 27.25 5.99 6.71
CA SER A 531 26.59 4.88 6.06
C SER A 531 26.60 3.62 6.93
N LEU A 532 25.82 2.59 6.58
CA LEU A 532 25.80 1.32 7.29
C LEU A 532 26.83 0.36 6.71
N LEU A 533 27.62 -0.28 7.58
CA LEU A 533 28.56 -1.33 7.19
C LEU A 533 27.80 -2.63 6.88
N THR A 534 28.10 -3.25 5.73
CA THR A 534 27.44 -4.45 5.23
C THR A 534 28.40 -5.35 4.44
N THR A 535 27.88 -6.47 3.91
CA THR A 535 28.62 -7.44 3.09
C THR A 535 28.78 -6.98 1.64
N SER A 536 29.93 -7.26 1.03
CA SER A 536 30.23 -6.94 -0.35
C SER A 536 30.10 -8.16 -1.28
N SER A 537 29.70 -7.92 -2.52
CA SER A 537 29.73 -8.93 -3.60
C SER A 537 31.10 -9.07 -4.26
N ASP A 538 31.95 -8.05 -4.20
CA ASP A 538 33.29 -8.04 -4.79
C ASP A 538 34.35 -8.70 -3.92
N LEU A 539 34.28 -10.01 -3.81
CA LEU A 539 35.15 -10.80 -2.93
C LEU A 539 36.64 -10.77 -3.32
N ARG A 540 36.98 -10.21 -4.49
CA ARG A 540 38.35 -10.08 -4.94
C ARG A 540 39.07 -8.90 -4.29
N ASN A 541 38.31 -7.87 -3.97
CA ASN A 541 38.83 -6.61 -3.45
C ASN A 541 38.38 -6.34 -2.00
N ARG A 542 37.20 -6.82 -1.56
CA ARG A 542 36.64 -6.53 -0.23
C ARG A 542 35.57 -7.55 0.19
N LEU A 543 35.42 -7.79 1.48
CA LEU A 543 34.33 -8.58 2.07
C LEU A 543 33.21 -7.72 2.66
N LEU A 544 33.56 -6.50 3.01
CA LEU A 544 32.66 -5.50 3.62
C LEU A 544 32.61 -4.26 2.72
N THR A 545 31.50 -3.57 2.74
CA THR A 545 31.27 -2.30 2.08
C THR A 545 30.30 -1.46 2.93
N THR A 546 29.99 -0.24 2.49
CA THR A 546 28.99 0.61 3.13
C THR A 546 27.80 0.83 2.22
N THR A 547 26.62 1.02 2.82
CA THR A 547 25.37 1.28 2.10
C THR A 547 24.55 2.32 2.84
N CYS A 548 23.70 3.07 2.11
CA CYS A 548 22.77 4.06 2.65
C CYS A 548 21.45 4.04 1.88
N GLY A 549 20.46 4.77 2.36
CA GLY A 549 19.15 4.84 1.76
C GLY A 549 18.09 3.97 2.44
N THR A 550 16.89 3.94 1.85
CA THR A 550 15.76 3.20 2.42
C THR A 550 15.84 1.68 2.18
N SER A 551 16.78 1.22 1.33
CA SER A 551 17.03 -0.20 1.08
C SER A 551 17.57 -0.94 2.31
N PRO A 552 18.68 -0.52 2.96
CA PRO A 552 19.14 -1.16 4.21
C PRO A 552 18.12 -1.05 5.34
N ALA A 553 17.35 0.04 5.44
CA ALA A 553 16.23 0.14 6.38
C ALA A 553 15.17 -0.94 6.14
N THR A 554 14.88 -1.28 4.88
CA THR A 554 13.94 -2.35 4.50
C THR A 554 14.48 -3.74 4.87
N ALA A 555 15.76 -3.97 4.67
CA ALA A 555 16.43 -5.20 5.09
C ALA A 555 16.42 -5.36 6.63
N GLU A 556 16.65 -4.28 7.38
CA GLU A 556 16.53 -4.27 8.85
C GLU A 556 15.09 -4.55 9.32
N ALA A 557 14.07 -4.02 8.65
CA ALA A 557 12.66 -4.33 8.95
C ALA A 557 12.37 -5.83 8.79
N SER A 558 12.93 -6.44 7.74
CA SER A 558 12.80 -7.87 7.46
C SER A 558 13.54 -8.71 8.52
N TRP A 559 14.69 -8.25 9.00
CA TRP A 559 15.39 -8.85 10.13
C TRP A 559 14.54 -8.84 11.41
N MET A 560 13.89 -7.71 11.74
CA MET A 560 12.98 -7.65 12.88
C MET A 560 11.81 -8.63 12.74
N ALA A 561 11.24 -8.75 11.56
CA ALA A 561 10.18 -9.72 11.27
C ALA A 561 10.65 -11.17 11.45
N ALA A 562 11.86 -11.51 11.01
CA ALA A 562 12.42 -12.84 11.21
C ALA A 562 12.60 -13.18 12.70
N GLN A 563 12.95 -12.20 13.56
CA GLN A 563 13.01 -12.41 15.02
C GLN A 563 11.62 -12.71 15.61
N LEU A 564 10.56 -12.03 15.12
CA LEU A 564 9.18 -12.29 15.53
C LEU A 564 8.71 -13.67 15.08
N LEU A 565 8.96 -14.05 13.82
CA LEU A 565 8.58 -15.35 13.25
C LEU A 565 9.32 -16.52 13.90
N LYS A 566 10.56 -16.31 14.35
CA LYS A 566 11.30 -17.29 15.15
C LYS A 566 10.69 -17.51 16.52
N GLU A 567 10.34 -16.43 17.23
CA GLU A 567 9.82 -16.51 18.60
C GLU A 567 8.36 -16.99 18.63
N TYR A 568 7.58 -16.61 17.60
CA TYR A 568 6.17 -16.95 17.45
C TYR A 568 5.90 -17.53 16.05
N PRO A 569 6.27 -18.79 15.78
CA PRO A 569 6.21 -19.35 14.42
C PRO A 569 4.81 -19.51 13.84
N ASP A 570 3.77 -19.54 14.67
CA ASP A 570 2.38 -19.64 14.22
C ASP A 570 1.69 -18.30 13.98
N MET A 571 2.38 -17.19 14.27
CA MET A 571 1.85 -15.84 14.11
C MET A 571 1.51 -15.52 12.65
N TRP A 572 0.38 -14.85 12.46
CA TRP A 572 -0.05 -14.43 11.12
C TRP A 572 0.79 -13.30 10.55
N PRO A 573 0.92 -13.18 9.22
CA PRO A 573 1.57 -12.04 8.58
C PRO A 573 0.97 -10.69 9.00
N GLU A 574 -0.35 -10.63 9.14
CA GLU A 574 -1.08 -9.46 9.62
C GLU A 574 -0.66 -9.07 11.06
N THR A 575 -0.32 -10.08 11.89
CA THR A 575 0.10 -9.87 13.28
C THR A 575 1.52 -9.36 13.36
N VAL A 576 2.45 -9.93 12.60
CA VAL A 576 3.84 -9.42 12.52
C VAL A 576 3.83 -7.95 12.08
N ARG A 577 3.06 -7.63 11.02
CA ARG A 577 2.87 -6.27 10.55
C ARG A 577 2.30 -5.36 11.64
N ALA A 578 1.28 -5.82 12.36
CA ALA A 578 0.68 -5.06 13.45
C ALA A 578 1.65 -4.77 14.59
N LEU A 579 2.45 -5.75 15.03
CA LEU A 579 3.39 -5.62 16.13
C LEU A 579 4.52 -4.64 15.83
N LEU A 580 5.08 -4.68 14.63
CA LEU A 580 6.10 -3.72 14.21
C LEU A 580 5.58 -2.28 14.30
N ILE A 581 4.38 -2.02 13.79
CA ILE A 581 3.77 -0.69 13.84
C ILE A 581 3.29 -0.33 15.24
N HIS A 582 2.76 -1.29 15.99
CA HIS A 582 2.33 -1.07 17.37
C HIS A 582 3.48 -0.68 18.31
N SER A 583 4.66 -1.26 18.09
CA SER A 583 5.87 -0.95 18.88
C SER A 583 6.54 0.36 18.49
N ALA A 584 6.15 0.95 17.36
CA ALA A 584 6.82 2.13 16.82
C ALA A 584 6.51 3.41 17.61
N SER A 585 7.49 4.30 17.67
CA SER A 585 7.38 5.61 18.33
C SER A 585 8.20 6.66 17.60
N TRP A 586 7.73 7.90 17.64
CA TRP A 586 8.48 9.04 17.13
C TRP A 586 9.56 9.47 18.11
N THR A 587 10.72 9.87 17.58
CA THR A 587 11.78 10.46 18.38
C THR A 587 11.43 11.89 18.79
N PRO A 588 12.06 12.44 19.84
CA PRO A 588 11.90 13.86 20.16
C PRO A 588 12.24 14.79 19.00
N LYS A 589 13.22 14.41 18.16
CA LYS A 589 13.67 15.22 17.01
C LYS A 589 12.63 15.25 15.89
N MET A 590 12.00 14.12 15.58
CA MET A 590 10.88 14.05 14.63
C MET A 590 9.69 14.87 15.10
N LEU A 591 9.38 14.81 16.40
CA LEU A 591 8.29 15.60 16.99
C LEU A 591 8.61 17.12 16.95
N GLU A 592 9.83 17.52 17.26
CA GLU A 592 10.28 18.91 17.16
C GLU A 592 10.15 19.43 15.73
N ARG A 593 10.61 18.66 14.73
CA ARG A 593 10.72 19.10 13.34
C ARG A 593 9.39 19.07 12.58
N PHE A 594 8.57 18.04 12.77
CA PHE A 594 7.39 17.81 11.94
C PHE A 594 6.04 17.99 12.66
N LYS A 595 6.05 18.18 13.98
CA LYS A 595 4.85 18.40 14.76
C LYS A 595 4.56 19.91 14.89
N THR A 596 3.90 20.47 13.89
CA THR A 596 3.69 21.93 13.82
C THR A 596 2.56 22.46 14.68
N ASP A 597 1.57 21.65 15.10
CA ASP A 597 0.46 22.08 15.96
C ASP A 597 -0.29 20.84 16.52
N ASP A 598 -0.17 20.60 17.81
CA ASP A 598 -0.78 19.45 18.53
C ASP A 598 -2.30 19.44 18.48
N LYS A 599 -2.92 20.58 18.32
CA LYS A 599 -4.37 20.73 18.35
C LYS A 599 -5.03 20.54 16.99
N LYS A 600 -4.25 20.59 15.89
CA LYS A 600 -4.79 20.48 14.54
C LYS A 600 -4.52 19.10 13.92
N SER A 601 -5.54 18.47 13.39
CA SER A 601 -5.46 17.23 12.61
C SER A 601 -4.43 17.31 11.46
N SER A 602 -4.21 18.49 10.89
CA SER A 602 -3.24 18.73 9.81
C SER A 602 -1.77 18.58 10.26
N GLY A 603 -1.40 19.03 11.46
CA GLY A 603 -0.04 18.87 12.00
C GLY A 603 0.30 17.42 12.30
N LYS A 604 -0.66 16.68 12.87
CA LYS A 604 -0.51 15.23 13.12
C LYS A 604 -0.39 14.43 11.81
N ARG A 605 -1.12 14.86 10.76
CA ARG A 605 -1.02 14.25 9.42
C ARG A 605 0.33 14.53 8.78
N LEU A 606 0.88 15.71 8.98
CA LEU A 606 2.22 16.04 8.48
C LEU A 606 3.27 15.08 9.05
N LEU A 607 3.32 14.95 10.38
CA LEU A 607 4.21 14.01 11.06
C LEU A 607 4.00 12.58 10.55
N LEU A 608 2.75 12.12 10.49
CA LEU A 608 2.41 10.76 10.11
C LEU A 608 2.78 10.44 8.65
N ARG A 609 2.58 11.38 7.70
CA ARG A 609 2.94 11.18 6.29
C ARG A 609 4.41 11.39 5.98
N THR A 610 5.16 11.93 6.92
CA THR A 610 6.62 12.09 6.82
C THR A 610 7.36 10.97 7.52
N CYS A 611 6.99 10.67 8.77
CA CYS A 611 7.70 9.73 9.63
C CYS A 611 6.93 8.42 9.90
N GLY A 612 5.79 8.19 9.23
CA GLY A 612 4.95 7.04 9.53
C GLY A 612 4.57 7.00 11.00
N TYR A 613 4.53 5.80 11.56
CA TYR A 613 4.31 5.59 13.00
C TYR A 613 5.61 5.72 13.83
N GLY A 614 6.74 6.05 13.19
CA GLY A 614 8.05 6.21 13.80
C GLY A 614 8.93 4.97 13.73
N ILE A 615 9.85 4.83 14.69
CA ILE A 615 10.84 3.76 14.75
C ILE A 615 10.29 2.59 15.58
N PRO A 616 10.18 1.36 15.01
CA PRO A 616 9.73 0.18 15.75
C PRO A 616 10.76 -0.27 16.78
N SER A 617 10.28 -0.79 17.92
CA SER A 617 11.10 -1.41 18.95
C SER A 617 10.93 -2.92 18.92
N LEU A 618 11.98 -3.67 18.58
CA LEU A 618 11.96 -5.13 18.59
C LEU A 618 11.61 -5.68 19.97
N GLU A 619 12.14 -5.08 21.04
CA GLU A 619 11.85 -5.49 22.41
C GLU A 619 10.36 -5.38 22.74
N LYS A 620 9.73 -4.25 22.42
CA LYS A 620 8.29 -4.05 22.62
C LYS A 620 7.43 -4.93 21.71
N ALA A 621 7.92 -5.24 20.50
CA ALA A 621 7.23 -6.11 19.57
C ALA A 621 7.27 -7.59 20.01
N LEU A 622 8.36 -8.03 20.64
CA LEU A 622 8.56 -9.41 21.10
C LEU A 622 8.00 -9.68 22.51
N TRP A 623 8.08 -8.72 23.43
CA TRP A 623 7.92 -8.99 24.85
C TRP A 623 7.02 -7.98 25.57
N CYS A 624 6.24 -8.47 26.51
CA CYS A 624 5.64 -7.65 27.57
C CYS A 624 6.64 -7.38 28.72
N LYS A 625 6.34 -6.33 29.49
CA LYS A 625 6.97 -6.03 30.78
C LYS A 625 5.90 -5.96 31.87
N ASN A 626 6.28 -5.83 33.14
CA ASN A 626 5.31 -5.63 34.23
C ASN A 626 4.43 -4.41 33.95
N ASN A 627 5.03 -3.30 33.56
CA ASN A 627 4.37 -2.02 33.31
C ASN A 627 3.97 -1.77 31.85
N SER A 628 4.11 -2.75 30.97
CA SER A 628 3.77 -2.65 29.54
C SER A 628 3.30 -4.00 29.03
N VAL A 629 2.02 -4.12 28.72
CA VAL A 629 1.37 -5.37 28.34
C VAL A 629 0.72 -5.24 26.99
N SER A 630 1.05 -6.15 26.08
CA SER A 630 0.43 -6.25 24.75
C SER A 630 -0.41 -7.51 24.66
N MET A 631 -1.67 -7.35 24.29
CA MET A 631 -2.64 -8.40 24.03
C MET A 631 -2.85 -8.54 22.52
N VAL A 632 -2.74 -9.75 22.00
CA VAL A 632 -2.81 -10.07 20.56
C VAL A 632 -4.09 -10.86 20.30
N ILE A 633 -4.86 -10.43 19.32
CA ILE A 633 -6.07 -11.08 18.86
C ILE A 633 -5.96 -11.30 17.35
N GLU A 634 -6.04 -12.54 16.91
CA GLU A 634 -6.15 -12.92 15.51
C GLU A 634 -7.60 -13.35 15.24
N GLY A 635 -8.27 -12.68 14.32
CA GLY A 635 -9.69 -12.89 14.08
C GLY A 635 -10.08 -12.87 12.62
N GLU A 636 -11.26 -13.44 12.34
CA GLU A 636 -11.91 -13.38 11.03
C GLU A 636 -13.34 -12.91 11.19
N LEU A 637 -13.81 -12.07 10.25
CA LEU A 637 -15.22 -11.72 10.14
C LEU A 637 -15.71 -11.80 8.70
N GLN A 638 -17.01 -12.05 8.53
CA GLN A 638 -17.65 -11.98 7.22
C GLN A 638 -18.33 -10.62 7.05
N PRO A 639 -17.75 -9.70 6.23
CA PRO A 639 -18.22 -8.31 6.20
C PRO A 639 -19.58 -8.13 5.53
N PHE A 640 -19.95 -9.01 4.59
CA PHE A 640 -21.14 -8.82 3.76
C PHE A 640 -21.98 -10.07 3.65
N LYS A 641 -23.28 -9.88 3.37
CA LYS A 641 -24.23 -10.98 3.06
C LYS A 641 -25.22 -10.56 1.98
N LYS A 642 -25.75 -11.55 1.27
CA LYS A 642 -26.91 -11.37 0.42
C LYS A 642 -28.18 -11.43 1.27
N ASP A 643 -29.06 -10.46 1.09
CA ASP A 643 -30.35 -10.37 1.78
C ASP A 643 -31.44 -10.05 0.74
N GLY A 644 -32.16 -11.09 0.30
CA GLY A 644 -33.09 -11.01 -0.83
C GLY A 644 -32.39 -10.62 -2.13
N SER A 645 -32.77 -9.49 -2.70
CA SER A 645 -32.15 -8.90 -3.90
C SER A 645 -31.03 -7.90 -3.59
N SER A 646 -30.77 -7.61 -2.32
CA SER A 646 -29.76 -6.62 -1.89
C SER A 646 -28.54 -7.27 -1.23
N TYR A 647 -27.42 -6.52 -1.15
CA TYR A 647 -26.21 -6.93 -0.47
C TYR A 647 -25.96 -5.96 0.68
N LYS A 648 -25.87 -6.51 1.90
CA LYS A 648 -25.81 -5.74 3.15
C LYS A 648 -24.54 -6.09 3.93
N MET A 649 -24.20 -5.23 4.90
CA MET A 649 -23.22 -5.55 5.94
C MET A 649 -23.75 -6.74 6.75
N LYS A 650 -22.86 -7.62 7.21
CA LYS A 650 -23.26 -8.83 7.93
C LYS A 650 -22.92 -8.74 9.40
N GLU A 651 -21.66 -8.75 9.77
CA GLU A 651 -21.21 -8.88 11.14
C GLU A 651 -20.12 -7.87 11.52
N MET A 652 -20.01 -7.61 12.80
CA MET A 652 -18.88 -6.99 13.46
C MET A 652 -18.46 -7.87 14.62
N ASP A 653 -17.18 -7.85 15.00
CA ASP A 653 -16.65 -8.55 16.16
C ASP A 653 -16.59 -7.60 17.36
N LEU A 654 -17.13 -8.03 18.49
CA LEU A 654 -17.00 -7.35 19.78
C LEU A 654 -16.09 -8.19 20.67
N HIS A 655 -14.94 -7.63 21.05
CA HIS A 655 -14.00 -8.29 21.94
C HIS A 655 -14.14 -7.75 23.37
N GLU A 656 -14.25 -8.66 24.34
CA GLU A 656 -14.07 -8.33 25.75
C GLU A 656 -12.62 -8.61 26.14
N LEU A 657 -11.92 -7.57 26.54
CA LEU A 657 -10.52 -7.64 26.97
C LEU A 657 -10.43 -8.11 28.43
N PRO A 658 -9.39 -8.87 28.82
CA PRO A 658 -9.13 -9.25 30.21
C PRO A 658 -8.65 -8.04 31.04
N TRP A 659 -9.46 -6.98 31.08
CA TRP A 659 -9.09 -5.67 31.57
C TRP A 659 -9.02 -5.63 33.11
N PRO A 660 -7.92 -5.13 33.69
CA PRO A 660 -7.74 -5.15 35.15
C PRO A 660 -8.44 -3.95 35.84
N SER A 661 -9.75 -3.81 35.69
CA SER A 661 -10.52 -2.61 36.08
C SER A 661 -10.30 -2.19 37.53
N GLU A 662 -10.34 -3.15 38.46
CA GLU A 662 -10.17 -2.86 39.92
C GLU A 662 -8.74 -2.37 40.21
N TYR A 663 -7.76 -2.97 39.54
CA TYR A 663 -6.36 -2.57 39.71
C TYR A 663 -6.12 -1.17 39.13
N LEU A 664 -6.63 -0.88 37.92
CA LEU A 664 -6.55 0.46 37.33
C LEU A 664 -7.24 1.53 38.17
N MET A 665 -8.41 1.20 38.77
CA MET A 665 -9.04 2.10 39.74
C MET A 665 -8.15 2.38 40.96
N SER A 666 -7.42 1.38 41.46
CA SER A 666 -6.52 1.57 42.60
C SER A 666 -5.30 2.40 42.29
N LEU A 667 -4.89 2.48 41.02
CA LEU A 667 -3.78 3.32 40.56
C LEU A 667 -4.16 4.80 40.39
N GLY A 668 -5.46 5.12 40.42
CA GLY A 668 -5.99 6.50 40.42
C GLY A 668 -5.49 7.32 39.24
N GLU A 669 -4.81 8.43 39.51
CA GLU A 669 -4.32 9.39 38.50
C GLU A 669 -2.98 8.99 37.85
N THR A 670 -2.47 7.78 38.09
CA THR A 670 -1.25 7.29 37.41
C THR A 670 -1.42 7.39 35.92
N SER A 671 -0.43 8.01 35.24
CA SER A 671 -0.45 8.15 33.78
C SER A 671 -0.34 6.80 33.08
N VAL A 672 -1.24 6.52 32.17
CA VAL A 672 -1.24 5.30 31.37
C VAL A 672 -1.52 5.63 29.91
N ARG A 673 -0.90 4.85 29.01
CA ARG A 673 -1.20 4.87 27.58
C ARG A 673 -1.90 3.58 27.19
N LEU A 674 -3.04 3.71 26.53
CA LEU A 674 -3.69 2.62 25.81
C LEU A 674 -3.42 2.81 24.31
N ARG A 675 -2.84 1.81 23.64
CA ARG A 675 -2.64 1.81 22.19
C ARG A 675 -3.43 0.68 21.55
N VAL A 676 -4.00 0.94 20.39
CA VAL A 676 -4.69 -0.06 19.58
C VAL A 676 -4.14 -0.03 18.17
N THR A 677 -3.82 -1.21 17.63
CA THR A 677 -3.40 -1.37 16.23
C THR A 677 -4.22 -2.48 15.58
N LEU A 678 -4.88 -2.17 14.47
CA LEU A 678 -5.64 -3.08 13.64
C LEU A 678 -4.95 -3.24 12.29
N SER A 679 -4.59 -4.47 11.91
CA SER A 679 -3.96 -4.81 10.63
C SER A 679 -4.78 -5.88 9.90
N TYR A 680 -4.97 -5.69 8.60
CA TYR A 680 -5.66 -6.64 7.72
C TYR A 680 -5.16 -6.45 6.29
N PHE A 681 -5.35 -7.46 5.43
CA PHE A 681 -4.97 -7.37 4.02
C PHE A 681 -6.20 -7.23 3.14
N ILE A 682 -6.18 -6.27 2.22
CA ILE A 682 -7.23 -6.05 1.22
C ILE A 682 -6.90 -6.80 -0.07
N GLU A 683 -7.92 -7.32 -0.78
CA GLU A 683 -7.76 -7.65 -2.19
C GLU A 683 -7.89 -6.36 -3.01
N PRO A 684 -6.96 -6.09 -3.94
CA PRO A 684 -7.00 -4.88 -4.74
C PRO A 684 -8.14 -4.90 -5.76
N GLY A 685 -8.72 -3.74 -6.01
CA GLY A 685 -9.61 -3.51 -7.15
C GLY A 685 -8.80 -3.28 -8.42
N PRO A 686 -9.47 -3.14 -9.59
CA PRO A 686 -8.81 -2.91 -10.86
C PRO A 686 -8.39 -1.44 -11.04
N GLY A 687 -7.36 -0.99 -10.31
CA GLY A 687 -6.87 0.38 -10.39
C GLY A 687 -7.87 1.44 -9.93
N GLU A 688 -7.52 2.70 -10.14
CA GLU A 688 -8.38 3.83 -9.77
C GLU A 688 -9.34 4.21 -10.89
N ILE A 689 -10.51 3.57 -10.92
CA ILE A 689 -11.64 4.06 -11.73
C ILE A 689 -12.63 4.72 -10.77
N GLY A 690 -12.26 5.87 -10.23
CA GLY A 690 -13.02 6.51 -9.17
C GLY A 690 -12.93 5.76 -7.84
N TRP A 691 -12.85 6.47 -6.76
CA TRP A 691 -12.68 5.94 -5.41
C TRP A 691 -13.99 5.62 -4.69
N LYS A 692 -15.13 5.79 -5.36
CA LYS A 692 -16.48 5.57 -4.78
C LYS A 692 -17.09 4.26 -5.25
N ASP A 693 -17.81 3.59 -4.35
CA ASP A 693 -18.66 2.42 -4.60
C ASP A 693 -17.92 1.20 -5.19
N ARG A 694 -18.38 0.65 -6.34
CA ARG A 694 -17.79 -0.52 -7.00
C ARG A 694 -16.37 -0.30 -7.55
N TYR A 695 -15.96 0.96 -7.70
CA TYR A 695 -14.63 1.34 -8.18
C TYR A 695 -13.64 1.60 -7.06
N ARG A 696 -13.99 1.28 -5.82
CA ARG A 696 -13.06 1.36 -4.68
C ARG A 696 -11.92 0.39 -4.88
N TYR A 697 -10.73 0.83 -4.54
CA TYR A 697 -9.54 -0.02 -4.57
C TYR A 697 -9.60 -1.17 -3.55
N PRO A 698 -9.92 -0.96 -2.25
CA PRO A 698 -9.96 -2.03 -1.29
C PRO A 698 -11.23 -2.91 -1.43
N SER A 699 -11.03 -4.22 -1.27
CA SER A 699 -12.12 -5.21 -1.24
C SER A 699 -13.11 -4.97 -0.12
N CYS A 700 -12.60 -4.68 1.07
CA CYS A 700 -13.29 -4.33 2.30
C CYS A 700 -12.30 -3.57 3.17
N ASN A 701 -12.72 -2.54 3.89
CA ASN A 701 -11.93 -1.96 4.97
C ASN A 701 -12.50 -2.40 6.32
N LEU A 702 -11.65 -2.42 7.34
CA LEU A 702 -12.03 -2.62 8.73
C LEU A 702 -11.72 -1.35 9.52
N ARG A 703 -12.46 -1.13 10.57
CA ARG A 703 -12.24 -0.08 11.56
C ARG A 703 -12.43 -0.64 12.96
N PHE A 704 -11.87 0.04 13.95
CA PHE A 704 -12.11 -0.29 15.35
C PHE A 704 -12.69 0.90 16.11
N ASP A 705 -13.40 0.59 17.20
CA ASP A 705 -13.85 1.57 18.19
C ASP A 705 -13.77 0.96 19.58
N LEU A 706 -13.54 1.78 20.59
CA LEU A 706 -13.38 1.41 21.98
C LEU A 706 -14.52 1.97 22.81
N ILE A 707 -15.03 1.20 23.78
CA ILE A 707 -16.06 1.65 24.72
C ILE A 707 -15.58 2.88 25.50
N ASN A 708 -16.49 3.83 25.75
CA ASN A 708 -16.20 4.98 26.61
C ASN A 708 -16.31 4.57 28.09
N ASN A 709 -15.67 5.34 28.96
CA ASN A 709 -15.59 4.99 30.40
C ASN A 709 -16.97 4.87 31.06
N ASP A 710 -17.89 5.76 30.73
CA ASP A 710 -19.24 5.83 31.30
C ASP A 710 -20.32 5.17 30.42
N GLU A 711 -19.90 4.45 29.36
CA GLU A 711 -20.80 3.85 28.39
C GLU A 711 -21.12 2.40 28.75
N SER A 712 -22.42 2.06 28.78
CA SER A 712 -22.83 0.65 28.90
C SER A 712 -22.47 -0.12 27.63
N VAL A 713 -22.27 -1.45 27.74
CA VAL A 713 -22.02 -2.33 26.60
C VAL A 713 -23.13 -2.23 25.54
N GLU A 714 -24.38 -2.12 25.99
CA GLU A 714 -25.55 -1.98 25.12
C GLU A 714 -25.56 -0.63 24.38
N ASP A 715 -25.14 0.46 25.01
CA ASP A 715 -25.04 1.76 24.36
C ASP A 715 -23.85 1.81 23.41
N PHE A 716 -22.74 1.16 23.77
CA PHE A 716 -21.61 0.95 22.88
C PHE A 716 -22.03 0.18 21.61
N LYS A 717 -22.70 -0.96 21.76
CA LYS A 717 -23.28 -1.72 20.64
C LYS A 717 -24.21 -0.85 19.78
N LYS A 718 -25.08 -0.03 20.40
CA LYS A 718 -25.95 0.93 19.68
C LYS A 718 -25.15 2.02 18.98
N ARG A 719 -24.11 2.56 19.62
CA ARG A 719 -23.25 3.61 19.02
C ARG A 719 -22.53 3.10 17.79
N VAL A 720 -21.99 1.89 17.84
CA VAL A 720 -21.30 1.26 16.71
C VAL A 720 -22.30 0.78 15.66
N ASN A 721 -23.46 0.22 16.08
CA ASN A 721 -24.40 -0.44 15.19
C ASN A 721 -25.76 0.27 15.17
N ILE A 722 -26.09 0.91 14.05
CA ILE A 722 -27.34 1.68 13.89
C ILE A 722 -28.61 0.83 14.04
N LYS A 723 -28.55 -0.48 13.73
CA LYS A 723 -29.69 -1.39 13.90
C LYS A 723 -30.11 -1.55 15.36
N MET A 724 -29.16 -1.51 16.28
CA MET A 724 -29.43 -1.64 17.72
C MET A 724 -29.93 -0.36 18.38
N ARG A 725 -29.86 0.79 17.65
CA ARG A 725 -30.37 2.08 18.16
C ARG A 725 -31.88 2.18 18.20
N GLY A 726 -32.60 1.33 17.46
CA GLY A 726 -34.04 1.42 17.25
C GLY A 726 -34.42 2.46 16.21
N ASP A 727 -35.64 2.33 15.63
CA ASP A 727 -36.14 3.22 14.56
C ASP A 727 -36.58 4.62 15.08
N ASP A 728 -36.54 4.88 16.39
CA ASP A 728 -37.18 6.04 17.02
C ASP A 728 -36.31 7.30 17.12
N THR A 729 -35.06 7.29 16.73
CA THR A 729 -34.23 8.50 16.83
C THR A 729 -34.02 9.15 15.47
N LYS A 730 -34.95 10.00 15.06
CA LYS A 730 -34.71 11.15 14.16
C LYS A 730 -33.80 12.23 14.79
N ASP A 731 -33.19 11.94 15.91
CA ASP A 731 -32.21 12.84 16.49
C ASP A 731 -30.95 12.82 15.65
N LYS A 732 -30.63 13.99 15.15
CA LYS A 732 -29.29 14.40 14.73
C LYS A 732 -28.41 14.26 15.97
N GLY A 733 -28.09 13.03 16.33
CA GLY A 733 -27.19 12.73 17.41
C GLY A 733 -25.88 13.44 17.12
N ASP A 734 -25.58 14.39 17.98
CA ASP A 734 -24.29 14.99 18.14
C ASP A 734 -23.25 13.87 18.07
N GLY A 735 -22.45 13.91 16.99
CA GLY A 735 -21.52 12.84 16.67
C GLY A 735 -20.29 12.85 17.54
N THR A 736 -20.45 12.71 18.86
CA THR A 736 -19.35 12.39 19.76
C THR A 736 -18.94 10.95 19.53
N SER A 737 -18.18 10.76 18.46
CA SER A 737 -17.63 9.46 18.06
C SER A 737 -16.52 8.97 18.99
N GLY A 738 -16.30 9.59 20.14
CA GLY A 738 -15.14 9.35 21.00
C GLY A 738 -13.79 9.64 20.28
N SER A 739 -13.83 10.25 19.09
CA SER A 739 -12.67 10.56 18.27
C SER A 739 -11.68 11.48 18.98
N ASP A 740 -12.19 12.38 19.82
CA ASP A 740 -11.40 13.44 20.45
C ASP A 740 -10.44 12.92 21.55
N ARG A 741 -10.68 11.71 22.06
CA ARG A 741 -9.78 11.08 23.03
C ARG A 741 -8.55 10.42 22.39
N TRP A 742 -8.63 10.11 21.09
CA TRP A 742 -7.56 9.48 20.35
C TRP A 742 -6.53 10.52 19.87
N TYR A 743 -5.24 10.18 19.95
CA TYR A 743 -4.19 11.09 19.56
C TYR A 743 -4.29 11.49 18.07
N LEU A 744 -4.38 10.53 17.16
CA LEU A 744 -4.49 10.82 15.72
C LEU A 744 -5.92 11.16 15.31
N GLY A 745 -6.90 10.48 15.89
CA GLY A 745 -8.30 10.58 15.52
C GLY A 745 -8.64 9.88 14.21
N THR A 746 -9.94 9.68 13.97
CA THR A 746 -10.44 8.89 12.84
C THR A 746 -10.03 9.42 11.47
N ASP A 747 -9.87 10.75 11.32
CA ASP A 747 -9.51 11.39 10.05
C ASP A 747 -8.09 11.06 9.58
N ASN A 748 -7.17 10.77 10.50
CA ASN A 748 -5.79 10.42 10.19
C ASN A 748 -5.55 8.91 10.29
N ARG A 749 -6.24 8.23 11.21
CA ARG A 749 -6.07 6.82 11.49
C ARG A 749 -6.73 5.92 10.43
N ASP A 750 -7.97 6.24 9.99
CA ASP A 750 -8.83 5.32 9.26
C ASP A 750 -8.55 5.30 7.74
N VAL A 751 -7.27 5.31 7.35
CA VAL A 751 -6.79 5.22 5.96
C VAL A 751 -5.83 4.05 5.78
N GLY A 752 -5.87 3.41 4.61
CA GLY A 752 -5.06 2.20 4.34
C GLY A 752 -5.64 0.93 4.95
N SER A 753 -4.82 -0.10 5.12
CA SER A 753 -5.15 -1.42 5.68
C SER A 753 -4.44 -1.70 7.02
N ILE A 754 -3.88 -0.67 7.62
CA ILE A 754 -3.37 -0.68 8.99
C ILE A 754 -3.73 0.60 9.71
N HIS A 755 -4.29 0.47 10.90
CA HIS A 755 -4.78 1.58 11.70
C HIS A 755 -4.18 1.49 13.10
N SER A 756 -3.38 2.46 13.50
CA SER A 756 -2.81 2.53 14.85
C SER A 756 -3.09 3.89 15.47
N ASP A 757 -3.50 3.89 16.73
CA ASP A 757 -3.74 5.11 17.50
C ASP A 757 -3.62 4.82 18.99
N PHE A 758 -3.48 5.86 19.80
CA PHE A 758 -3.34 5.73 21.24
C PHE A 758 -4.11 6.81 22.00
N ILE A 759 -4.36 6.52 23.28
CA ILE A 759 -4.97 7.42 24.26
C ILE A 759 -3.99 7.55 25.41
N ASP A 760 -3.58 8.77 25.73
CA ASP A 760 -2.86 9.11 26.96
C ASP A 760 -3.88 9.62 27.96
N SER A 761 -3.98 8.97 29.14
CA SER A 761 -4.97 9.28 30.14
C SER A 761 -4.53 8.79 31.53
N SER A 762 -5.37 8.97 32.55
CA SER A 762 -5.12 8.37 33.85
C SER A 762 -5.67 6.93 33.94
N ALA A 763 -5.13 6.13 34.86
CA ALA A 763 -5.54 4.74 35.05
C ALA A 763 -7.03 4.64 35.40
N ILE A 764 -7.56 5.57 36.19
CA ILE A 764 -8.97 5.61 36.58
C ILE A 764 -9.89 5.91 35.39
N GLU A 765 -9.47 6.77 34.44
CA GLU A 765 -10.24 7.08 33.24
C GLU A 765 -10.29 5.93 32.24
N LEU A 766 -9.32 5.02 32.28
CA LEU A 766 -9.27 3.85 31.41
C LEU A 766 -9.75 2.55 32.06
N CYS A 767 -10.18 2.59 33.32
CA CYS A 767 -10.53 1.38 34.09
C CYS A 767 -11.70 0.57 33.51
N ASN A 768 -12.57 1.19 32.70
CA ASN A 768 -13.72 0.56 32.06
C ASN A 768 -13.51 0.31 30.54
N ALA A 769 -12.33 0.56 30.00
CA ALA A 769 -12.02 0.41 28.55
C ALA A 769 -11.86 -1.06 28.12
N LYS A 770 -12.78 -1.94 28.53
CA LYS A 770 -12.67 -3.40 28.38
C LYS A 770 -13.32 -3.98 27.14
N HIS A 771 -14.03 -3.19 26.34
CA HIS A 771 -14.67 -3.67 25.12
C HIS A 771 -14.18 -2.88 23.90
N ILE A 772 -13.82 -3.62 22.86
CA ILE A 772 -13.40 -3.07 21.57
C ILE A 772 -14.16 -3.76 20.44
N ALA A 773 -14.67 -2.99 19.50
CA ALA A 773 -15.37 -3.50 18.34
C ALA A 773 -14.49 -3.37 17.09
N VAL A 774 -14.47 -4.42 16.26
CA VAL A 774 -13.91 -4.40 14.89
C VAL A 774 -15.08 -4.54 13.92
N TYR A 775 -15.22 -3.60 12.99
CA TYR A 775 -16.37 -3.55 12.10
C TYR A 775 -15.98 -3.18 10.66
N PRO A 776 -16.72 -3.72 9.66
CA PRO A 776 -16.38 -3.54 8.26
C PRO A 776 -16.88 -2.20 7.69
N VAL A 777 -16.17 -1.75 6.65
CA VAL A 777 -16.56 -0.62 5.79
C VAL A 777 -16.70 -1.12 4.35
N ILE A 778 -17.60 -0.50 3.61
CA ILE A 778 -17.94 -0.91 2.26
C ILE A 778 -16.71 -0.91 1.34
N GLY A 779 -16.53 -2.01 0.61
CA GLY A 779 -15.55 -2.18 -0.43
C GLY A 779 -16.14 -2.87 -1.67
N TRP A 780 -15.31 -3.16 -2.66
CA TRP A 780 -15.79 -3.72 -3.93
C TRP A 780 -16.33 -5.16 -3.80
N TRP A 781 -16.02 -5.93 -2.78
CA TRP A 781 -16.61 -7.25 -2.54
C TRP A 781 -18.14 -7.19 -2.44
N ARG A 782 -18.68 -6.13 -1.87
CA ARG A 782 -20.12 -5.89 -1.81
C ARG A 782 -20.66 -5.35 -3.12
N GLU A 783 -19.98 -4.36 -3.69
CA GLU A 783 -20.49 -3.60 -4.84
C GLU A 783 -20.40 -4.40 -6.15
N ARG A 784 -19.41 -5.30 -6.29
CA ARG A 784 -19.24 -6.21 -7.43
C ARG A 784 -19.76 -7.61 -7.09
N HIS A 785 -20.99 -7.67 -6.62
CA HIS A 785 -21.63 -8.89 -6.12
C HIS A 785 -21.69 -10.02 -7.15
N HIS A 786 -21.69 -9.73 -8.46
CA HIS A 786 -21.62 -10.71 -9.55
C HIS A 786 -20.35 -11.55 -9.53
N LEU A 787 -19.27 -11.08 -8.88
CA LEU A 787 -18.03 -11.84 -8.68
C LEU A 787 -18.13 -12.87 -7.54
N GLY A 788 -19.24 -12.92 -6.80
CA GLY A 788 -19.47 -13.89 -5.72
C GLY A 788 -18.63 -13.69 -4.46
N LYS A 789 -17.80 -12.62 -4.39
CA LYS A 789 -16.86 -12.40 -3.27
C LYS A 789 -17.50 -11.77 -2.02
N TYR A 790 -18.77 -11.42 -2.06
CA TYR A 790 -19.50 -10.83 -0.92
C TYR A 790 -19.62 -11.77 0.29
N ASN A 791 -19.42 -13.07 0.10
CA ASN A 791 -19.48 -14.10 1.16
C ASN A 791 -18.10 -14.49 1.72
N LYS A 792 -17.01 -13.88 1.23
CA LYS A 792 -15.67 -14.10 1.78
C LYS A 792 -15.54 -13.54 3.18
N LYS A 793 -14.66 -14.15 3.96
CA LYS A 793 -14.20 -13.63 5.24
C LYS A 793 -12.94 -12.81 5.04
N ILE A 794 -12.71 -11.84 5.90
CA ILE A 794 -11.47 -11.07 6.02
C ILE A 794 -10.81 -11.39 7.35
N ARG A 795 -9.53 -11.71 7.30
CA ARG A 795 -8.69 -11.90 8.50
C ARG A 795 -8.20 -10.54 8.98
N TYR A 796 -8.01 -10.42 10.28
CA TYR A 796 -7.38 -9.26 10.88
C TYR A 796 -6.56 -9.65 12.11
N SER A 797 -5.58 -8.82 12.45
CA SER A 797 -4.91 -8.83 13.73
C SER A 797 -5.18 -7.52 14.46
N LEU A 798 -5.57 -7.64 15.73
CA LEU A 798 -5.83 -6.53 16.62
C LEU A 798 -4.87 -6.62 17.81
N ILE A 799 -4.02 -5.61 17.97
CA ILE A 799 -3.11 -5.48 19.11
C ILE A 799 -3.66 -4.40 20.02
N VAL A 800 -3.81 -4.72 21.30
CA VAL A 800 -4.20 -3.75 22.34
C VAL A 800 -3.15 -3.77 23.44
N SER A 801 -2.54 -2.63 23.72
CA SER A 801 -1.59 -2.53 24.82
C SER A 801 -2.01 -1.49 25.83
N ILE A 802 -1.55 -1.72 27.07
CA ILE A 802 -1.59 -0.75 28.14
C ILE A 802 -0.19 -0.63 28.74
N GLU A 803 0.30 0.58 28.86
CA GLU A 803 1.63 0.84 29.42
C GLU A 803 1.62 2.07 30.33
N THR A 804 2.51 2.08 31.32
CA THR A 804 2.78 3.24 32.19
C THR A 804 4.29 3.49 32.28
N PRO A 805 4.73 4.75 32.40
CA PRO A 805 6.14 5.07 32.67
C PRO A 805 6.59 4.60 34.06
N GLU A 806 5.67 4.36 35.00
CA GLU A 806 5.98 3.91 36.35
C GLU A 806 6.45 2.45 36.37
N THR A 807 7.73 2.24 36.67
CA THR A 807 8.37 0.91 36.54
C THR A 807 8.02 -0.07 37.67
N ASP A 808 7.49 0.42 38.78
CA ASP A 808 7.04 -0.36 39.96
C ASP A 808 5.59 -0.85 39.84
N VAL A 809 4.85 -0.41 38.83
CA VAL A 809 3.47 -0.87 38.55
C VAL A 809 3.48 -2.20 37.82
N ASP A 810 2.69 -3.17 38.29
CA ASP A 810 2.53 -4.48 37.65
C ASP A 810 1.16 -4.63 36.99
N LEU A 811 1.06 -4.24 35.72
CA LEU A 811 -0.12 -4.43 34.88
C LEU A 811 -0.24 -5.88 34.37
N TYR A 812 0.89 -6.61 34.26
CA TYR A 812 0.93 -7.94 33.64
C TYR A 812 0.22 -9.00 34.50
N THR A 813 0.54 -9.11 35.78
CA THR A 813 -0.01 -10.14 36.66
C THR A 813 -1.54 -10.10 36.77
N PRO A 814 -2.21 -8.93 36.95
CA PRO A 814 -3.67 -8.86 37.00
C PRO A 814 -4.32 -9.30 35.67
N ILE A 815 -3.75 -8.95 34.53
CA ILE A 815 -4.27 -9.33 33.20
C ILE A 815 -4.16 -10.84 32.99
N VAL A 816 -2.99 -11.44 33.26
CA VAL A 816 -2.78 -12.89 33.15
C VAL A 816 -3.72 -13.66 34.08
N THR A 817 -3.91 -13.18 35.29
CA THR A 817 -4.84 -13.80 36.26
C THR A 817 -6.27 -13.84 35.72
N LYS A 818 -6.71 -12.77 35.05
CA LYS A 818 -8.03 -12.73 34.42
C LYS A 818 -8.14 -13.70 33.25
N ILE A 819 -7.11 -13.79 32.39
CA ILE A 819 -7.09 -14.77 31.29
C ILE A 819 -7.24 -16.18 31.84
N ALA A 820 -6.48 -16.54 32.89
CA ALA A 820 -6.53 -17.86 33.52
C ALA A 820 -7.89 -18.20 34.16
N THR A 821 -8.65 -17.19 34.64
CA THR A 821 -9.96 -17.40 35.27
C THR A 821 -11.12 -17.50 34.26
N VAL A 822 -10.94 -17.01 33.04
CA VAL A 822 -11.95 -17.07 31.95
C VAL A 822 -11.91 -18.42 31.21
N ILE A 823 -10.81 -19.20 31.31
CA ILE A 823 -10.76 -20.54 30.73
C ILE A 823 -11.53 -21.49 31.66
N PRO A 824 -12.73 -22.03 31.31
CA PRO A 824 -13.37 -23.09 32.10
C PRO A 824 -12.45 -24.30 31.99
N THR A 825 -11.99 -24.81 33.14
CA THR A 825 -11.46 -26.16 33.29
C THR A 825 -12.58 -27.13 32.95
N ASN A 826 -12.68 -27.54 31.69
CA ASN A 826 -13.44 -28.73 31.29
C ASN A 826 -12.50 -29.92 31.12
#